data_79ee3be671f3299e4dd17213f61ed737
#
_entry.id   79ee3be671f3299e4dd17213f61ed737
#
_cell.length_a   1.000
_cell.length_b   1.000
_cell.length_c   1.000
_cell.angle_alpha   90.00
_cell.angle_beta   90.00
_cell.angle_gamma   90.00
#
_symmetry.space_group_name_H-M   'P 1'
#
loop_
_entity.id
_entity.type
_entity.pdbx_description
1 polymer ?
#
loop_
_entity_poly.entity_id
_entity_poly.type
_entity_poly.pdbx_seq_one_letter_code
_entity_poly.pdbx_strand_id
1 'polypeptide(L)'
;MLHKSMLLAPPPASLPLVRGEGDIAPFQRNFMSDSLLIRISGKVQGVGFRPFIWQLADRLRLRGDVSNDSAGVEIRLLQPVNIDSFIEQLQRDCPPLARIDSMTLAPFDWQSPPQNFTITGSRKTQMDTQVVPDAATCPECLKDINQPDDRRFGYAFTNCTHCGPRFTLIRAMPYDRPSTSMADFPLCPACQQEYQNPANRRFHAQPVACPHCGPQVSATLQNGEIVAQSQAAIEQAVIALRAGKIVAIKGLGGFHLACDATQQAAVMRLRQRKHRPTKPLAVMLPDIVWLARCSDESPQFALREVLQSPAAPIVLTPQSAMTPLCAAIAPELDEVGLMLPFTPLHHLLMQACQTPLVMTSGNCADSAPALTNADALNQLDGIADLWLLHNRDIVQRADDSLVRLTPGGIEVLRRARGYVPDALSLPPGFIALPPLLAQGGDLKNTFCLVRNGQAVLSAHFGSLAHRDIALQQQQAQEHFQHLFACTPSVIARDAHPAYVSHVQANRHGIRVIDVLHHHTHIAACLAEHRWPLDGGNVIGLALDGLGYGQKGELWGGECLNVNYLRCEHLGGLPAVALPGGDRAAREPWRNLLAQWMAFVPGWEQLPEAQALLAHPWQPLSKAIAARINSPLASSCGRLFDAVAAALGCAPEKLSWEGEAACRLEVLARRAYGVKHPVTLPLIHADKGTFLDLAVFWQQWLAWQATPAERAFAFHDALAQGFAALARYHCTKTGTRTVALGGGVLHNRLLRQRLYDALTPLHVLMPLDYPAGDGGLALGQAVIACARLQSVSELTE
;
A
#
# COMPACT_ATOMS: atom_id res chain seq x y z
N MET A 1 32.74 -18.07 36.98
CA MET A 1 32.79 -16.82 37.77
C MET A 1 33.22 -15.69 36.81
N LEU A 2 32.41 -14.71 36.64
CA LEU A 2 32.51 -13.34 36.27
C LEU A 2 31.41 -12.95 35.24
N HIS A 3 30.24 -12.66 35.81
CA HIS A 3 29.19 -11.86 35.19
C HIS A 3 29.74 -10.45 34.91
N LYS A 4 29.71 -10.00 33.65
CA LYS A 4 29.71 -8.58 33.32
C LYS A 4 28.29 -8.20 32.89
N SER A 5 27.60 -7.53 33.79
CA SER A 5 26.33 -6.83 33.54
C SER A 5 26.56 -5.73 32.51
N MET A 6 25.98 -5.90 31.30
CA MET A 6 25.76 -4.80 30.37
C MET A 6 24.55 -4.00 30.85
N LEU A 7 24.79 -2.80 31.27
CA LEU A 7 23.78 -1.75 31.49
C LEU A 7 23.08 -1.48 30.15
N LEU A 8 21.83 -1.89 30.07
CA LEU A 8 20.91 -1.49 29.01
C LEU A 8 20.61 0.00 29.21
N ALA A 9 20.88 0.80 28.17
CA ALA A 9 20.38 2.16 28.06
C ALA A 9 18.84 2.16 28.17
N PRO A 10 18.21 3.18 28.74
CA PRO A 10 16.75 3.27 28.81
C PRO A 10 16.18 3.28 27.40
N PRO A 11 14.97 2.67 27.19
CA PRO A 11 14.32 2.70 25.89
C PRO A 11 14.06 4.15 25.47
N PRO A 12 14.23 4.48 24.19
CA PRO A 12 13.81 5.77 23.67
C PRO A 12 12.32 5.95 23.94
N ALA A 13 11.95 7.16 24.33
CA ALA A 13 10.57 7.57 24.58
C ALA A 13 9.66 7.12 23.43
N SER A 14 8.44 6.69 23.80
CA SER A 14 7.33 6.31 22.91
C SER A 14 7.36 7.09 21.59
N LEU A 15 7.50 6.35 20.47
CA LEU A 15 7.35 6.89 19.13
C LEU A 15 5.99 7.60 19.04
N PRO A 16 5.93 8.90 18.71
CA PRO A 16 4.66 9.53 18.43
C PRO A 16 4.11 8.89 17.15
N LEU A 17 2.89 8.34 17.23
CA LEU A 17 2.01 8.25 16.06
C LEU A 17 2.09 9.61 15.37
N VAL A 18 2.49 9.65 14.11
CA VAL A 18 2.51 10.88 13.30
C VAL A 18 1.06 11.34 13.11
N ARG A 19 0.53 11.99 14.14
CA ARG A 19 -0.56 12.94 14.00
C ARG A 19 0.12 14.15 13.37
N GLY A 20 -0.28 14.48 12.16
CA GLY A 20 0.23 15.65 11.45
C GLY A 20 0.19 16.86 12.39
N GLU A 21 1.33 17.26 12.90
CA GLU A 21 1.50 18.56 13.57
C GLU A 21 1.45 19.60 12.45
N GLY A 22 0.23 20.05 12.15
CA GLY A 22 0.05 21.33 11.47
C GLY A 22 0.58 22.41 12.39
N ASP A 23 1.56 23.17 11.93
CA ASP A 23 2.05 24.37 12.62
C ASP A 23 0.89 25.30 12.94
N ILE A 24 0.39 25.23 14.17
CA ILE A 24 -0.54 26.21 14.70
C ILE A 24 0.31 27.36 15.23
N ALA A 25 0.35 28.46 14.49
CA ALA A 25 1.01 29.69 14.93
C ALA A 25 0.51 30.11 16.34
N PRO A 26 1.41 30.58 17.23
CA PRO A 26 1.02 30.99 18.59
C PRO A 26 -0.02 32.11 18.54
N PHE A 27 -1.08 31.93 19.29
CA PHE A 27 -2.28 32.75 19.30
C PHE A 27 -2.03 34.12 19.95
N GLN A 28 -2.10 35.21 19.18
CA GLN A 28 -2.20 36.55 19.74
C GLN A 28 -3.68 36.91 20.01
N ARG A 29 -4.05 37.03 21.30
CA ARG A 29 -5.38 37.47 21.75
C ARG A 29 -5.58 38.96 21.47
N ASN A 30 -6.35 39.29 20.41
CA ASN A 30 -6.97 40.61 20.28
C ASN A 30 -8.26 40.46 19.44
N PHE A 31 -9.29 39.78 19.98
CA PHE A 31 -10.62 39.76 19.36
C PHE A 31 -11.56 40.64 20.16
N MET A 32 -12.03 41.74 19.56
CA MET A 32 -13.07 42.63 20.13
C MET A 32 -14.51 42.19 19.73
N SER A 33 -14.68 40.98 19.13
CA SER A 33 -15.99 40.47 18.72
C SER A 33 -16.50 39.41 19.69
N ASP A 34 -17.81 39.53 20.06
CA ASP A 34 -18.51 38.58 20.91
C ASP A 34 -18.76 37.22 20.28
N SER A 35 -18.29 36.98 19.05
CA SER A 35 -18.54 35.75 18.28
C SER A 35 -17.34 35.34 17.44
N LEU A 36 -17.21 34.05 17.23
CA LEU A 36 -16.04 33.43 16.58
C LEU A 36 -16.44 32.49 15.44
N LEU A 37 -15.76 32.62 14.33
CA LEU A 37 -15.76 31.69 13.21
C LEU A 37 -14.50 30.81 13.29
N ILE A 38 -14.69 29.49 13.33
CA ILE A 38 -13.60 28.50 13.23
C ILE A 38 -13.78 27.76 11.89
N ARG A 39 -12.75 27.75 11.06
CA ARG A 39 -12.69 26.95 9.84
C ARG A 39 -11.67 25.84 10.01
N ILE A 40 -12.08 24.61 9.71
CA ILE A 40 -11.25 23.40 9.83
C ILE A 40 -11.20 22.73 8.47
N SER A 41 -9.99 22.55 7.94
CA SER A 41 -9.75 21.78 6.72
C SER A 41 -9.10 20.44 7.04
N GLY A 42 -9.17 19.50 6.08
CA GLY A 42 -8.65 18.15 6.22
C GLY A 42 -9.71 17.07 5.98
N LYS A 43 -9.51 15.89 6.52
CA LYS A 43 -10.48 14.79 6.45
C LYS A 43 -11.51 14.92 7.57
N VAL A 44 -12.44 15.85 7.38
CA VAL A 44 -13.43 16.22 8.41
C VAL A 44 -14.90 16.04 7.98
N GLN A 45 -15.11 15.47 6.78
CA GLN A 45 -16.45 15.17 6.27
C GLN A 45 -16.66 13.67 6.09
N GLY A 46 -17.87 13.16 6.34
CA GLY A 46 -18.18 11.72 6.26
C GLY A 46 -17.62 10.85 7.40
N VAL A 47 -16.99 11.46 8.39
CA VAL A 47 -16.28 10.79 9.51
C VAL A 47 -16.94 11.02 10.88
N GLY A 48 -18.18 11.56 10.91
CA GLY A 48 -18.86 11.88 12.16
C GLY A 48 -18.39 13.19 12.81
N PHE A 49 -17.66 14.04 12.09
CA PHE A 49 -17.07 15.25 12.65
C PHE A 49 -18.12 16.30 13.09
N ARG A 50 -19.16 16.58 12.26
CA ARG A 50 -20.25 17.50 12.63
C ARG A 50 -21.03 17.05 13.89
N PRO A 51 -21.52 15.80 14.02
CA PRO A 51 -22.14 15.34 15.26
C PRO A 51 -21.18 15.37 16.45
N PHE A 52 -19.89 15.09 16.26
CA PHE A 52 -18.89 15.26 17.30
C PHE A 52 -18.79 16.71 17.79
N ILE A 53 -18.69 17.69 16.86
CA ILE A 53 -18.71 19.12 17.21
C ILE A 53 -19.99 19.50 17.95
N TRP A 54 -21.14 19.00 17.48
CA TRP A 54 -22.43 19.25 18.12
C TRP A 54 -22.46 18.72 19.57
N GLN A 55 -22.01 17.47 19.80
CA GLN A 55 -21.91 16.86 21.12
C GLN A 55 -20.94 17.60 22.04
N LEU A 56 -19.81 18.06 21.49
CA LEU A 56 -18.81 18.85 22.24
C LEU A 56 -19.38 20.20 22.64
N ALA A 57 -20.07 20.91 21.72
CA ALA A 57 -20.70 22.19 21.97
C ALA A 57 -21.84 22.08 22.99
N ASP A 58 -22.69 21.04 22.90
CA ASP A 58 -23.75 20.74 23.84
C ASP A 58 -23.20 20.51 25.26
N ARG A 59 -22.15 19.68 25.40
CA ARG A 59 -21.45 19.39 26.66
C ARG A 59 -20.88 20.64 27.30
N LEU A 60 -20.34 21.56 26.49
CA LEU A 60 -19.78 22.85 26.95
C LEU A 60 -20.81 23.97 26.98
N ARG A 61 -22.10 23.69 26.72
CA ARG A 61 -23.22 24.64 26.67
C ARG A 61 -22.95 25.85 25.77
N LEU A 62 -22.28 25.62 24.63
CA LEU A 62 -22.01 26.63 23.61
C LEU A 62 -23.24 26.86 22.74
N ARG A 63 -23.38 28.08 22.20
CA ARG A 63 -24.41 28.45 21.22
C ARG A 63 -23.75 28.74 19.89
N GLY A 64 -24.43 28.35 18.81
CA GLY A 64 -23.88 28.52 17.46
C GLY A 64 -24.37 27.50 16.46
N ASP A 65 -23.55 27.27 15.45
CA ASP A 65 -23.84 26.21 14.50
C ASP A 65 -22.55 25.60 13.89
N VAL A 66 -22.72 24.43 13.24
CA VAL A 66 -21.70 23.79 12.44
C VAL A 66 -22.29 23.40 11.09
N SER A 67 -21.53 23.68 10.02
CA SER A 67 -21.86 23.31 8.64
C SER A 67 -20.65 22.77 7.88
N ASN A 68 -20.90 22.04 6.80
CA ASN A 68 -19.88 21.74 5.81
C ASN A 68 -19.92 22.76 4.67
N ASP A 69 -18.75 23.13 4.18
CA ASP A 69 -18.59 23.82 2.90
C ASP A 69 -17.60 23.06 1.99
N SER A 70 -17.23 23.65 0.87
CA SER A 70 -16.28 23.05 -0.08
C SER A 70 -14.86 22.87 0.50
N ALA A 71 -14.46 23.70 1.46
CA ALA A 71 -13.11 23.74 2.03
C ALA A 71 -12.97 22.90 3.32
N GLY A 72 -14.09 22.46 3.92
CA GLY A 72 -14.04 21.67 5.14
C GLY A 72 -15.27 21.85 6.05
N VAL A 73 -15.03 22.20 7.30
CA VAL A 73 -16.08 22.44 8.32
C VAL A 73 -15.98 23.87 8.84
N GLU A 74 -17.10 24.54 8.86
CA GLU A 74 -17.28 25.87 9.43
C GLU A 74 -18.06 25.75 10.74
N ILE A 75 -17.49 26.28 11.84
CA ILE A 75 -18.13 26.34 13.16
C ILE A 75 -18.26 27.81 13.52
N ARG A 76 -19.47 28.24 13.85
CA ARG A 76 -19.74 29.60 14.30
C ARG A 76 -20.21 29.55 15.74
N LEU A 77 -19.53 30.25 16.63
CA LEU A 77 -19.80 30.28 18.06
C LEU A 77 -20.25 31.68 18.48
N LEU A 78 -21.30 31.76 19.31
CA LEU A 78 -21.76 32.98 19.96
C LEU A 78 -21.16 33.04 21.36
N GLN A 79 -20.42 34.13 21.68
CA GLN A 79 -19.85 34.40 23.02
C GLN A 79 -19.19 33.16 23.65
N PRO A 80 -18.15 32.56 23.06
CA PRO A 80 -17.57 31.33 23.57
C PRO A 80 -16.81 31.57 24.87
N VAL A 81 -17.38 31.15 26.00
CA VAL A 81 -16.80 31.24 27.32
C VAL A 81 -15.77 30.19 27.47
N ASN A 82 -14.93 29.68 27.12
CA ASN A 82 -13.96 28.59 27.22
C ASN A 82 -13.52 28.05 25.86
N ILE A 83 -13.19 28.94 24.92
CA ILE A 83 -12.78 28.57 23.58
C ILE A 83 -11.52 27.67 23.60
N ASP A 84 -10.56 27.95 24.50
CA ASP A 84 -9.34 27.17 24.63
C ASP A 84 -9.66 25.71 24.99
N SER A 85 -10.58 25.49 25.95
CA SER A 85 -11.04 24.15 26.33
C SER A 85 -11.82 23.46 25.19
N PHE A 86 -12.56 24.19 24.36
CA PHE A 86 -13.21 23.64 23.19
C PHE A 86 -12.19 23.17 22.17
N ILE A 87 -11.19 23.97 21.86
CA ILE A 87 -10.13 23.63 20.89
C ILE A 87 -9.29 22.45 21.38
N GLU A 88 -8.88 22.41 22.63
CA GLU A 88 -8.15 21.30 23.23
C GLU A 88 -8.93 19.99 23.16
N GLN A 89 -10.21 20.00 23.55
CA GLN A 89 -11.07 18.83 23.49
C GLN A 89 -11.35 18.41 22.04
N LEU A 90 -11.52 19.37 21.13
CA LEU A 90 -11.72 19.11 19.71
C LEU A 90 -10.52 18.37 19.10
N GLN A 91 -9.31 18.76 19.46
CA GLN A 91 -8.09 18.11 18.99
C GLN A 91 -7.88 16.73 19.64
N ARG A 92 -8.06 16.65 20.96
CA ARG A 92 -7.84 15.42 21.74
C ARG A 92 -8.85 14.31 21.40
N ASP A 93 -10.15 14.68 21.32
CA ASP A 93 -11.26 13.74 21.17
C ASP A 93 -11.71 13.60 19.71
N CYS A 94 -10.88 14.06 18.75
CA CYS A 94 -11.15 14.01 17.30
C CYS A 94 -11.57 12.59 16.87
N PRO A 95 -12.66 12.43 16.06
CA PRO A 95 -13.11 11.12 15.61
C PRO A 95 -11.99 10.32 14.93
N PRO A 96 -11.93 8.98 15.11
CA PRO A 96 -10.80 8.15 14.67
C PRO A 96 -10.47 8.21 13.18
N LEU A 97 -11.46 8.52 12.33
CA LEU A 97 -11.29 8.64 10.88
C LEU A 97 -11.05 10.08 10.43
N ALA A 98 -11.18 11.05 11.33
CA ALA A 98 -10.95 12.46 11.01
C ALA A 98 -9.45 12.80 11.10
N ARG A 99 -9.05 13.77 10.27
CA ARG A 99 -7.73 14.41 10.32
C ARG A 99 -7.92 15.91 10.12
N ILE A 100 -7.37 16.70 11.03
CA ILE A 100 -7.35 18.16 10.94
C ILE A 100 -6.03 18.56 10.31
N ASP A 101 -6.04 19.09 9.10
CA ASP A 101 -4.85 19.56 8.39
C ASP A 101 -4.56 21.03 8.71
N SER A 102 -5.62 21.86 8.88
CA SER A 102 -5.48 23.25 9.33
C SER A 102 -6.71 23.70 10.10
N MET A 103 -6.50 24.70 10.98
CA MET A 103 -7.57 25.39 11.73
C MET A 103 -7.29 26.87 11.72
N THR A 104 -8.28 27.67 11.31
CA THR A 104 -8.20 29.13 11.34
C THR A 104 -9.36 29.70 12.15
N LEU A 105 -9.09 30.80 12.85
CA LEU A 105 -10.07 31.50 13.66
C LEU A 105 -10.21 32.96 13.17
N ALA A 106 -11.44 33.44 13.09
CA ALA A 106 -11.75 34.80 12.66
C ALA A 106 -12.91 35.36 13.46
N PRO A 107 -12.98 36.70 13.65
CA PRO A 107 -14.19 37.35 14.21
C PRO A 107 -15.39 37.06 13.32
N PHE A 108 -16.60 36.96 13.96
CA PHE A 108 -17.84 36.71 13.26
C PHE A 108 -18.99 37.50 13.89
N ASP A 109 -19.86 38.09 13.08
CA ASP A 109 -21.02 38.82 13.55
C ASP A 109 -22.31 38.11 13.13
N TRP A 110 -23.17 37.81 14.12
CA TRP A 110 -24.45 37.18 13.90
C TRP A 110 -25.51 38.23 13.51
N GLN A 111 -26.20 37.98 12.38
CA GLN A 111 -27.38 38.75 12.04
C GLN A 111 -28.56 38.45 12.99
N SER A 112 -28.65 37.19 13.42
CA SER A 112 -29.64 36.72 14.41
C SER A 112 -28.96 35.74 15.34
N PRO A 113 -28.74 36.10 16.63
CA PRO A 113 -28.05 35.25 17.59
C PRO A 113 -28.77 33.91 17.81
N PRO A 114 -28.07 32.75 17.74
CA PRO A 114 -28.67 31.44 17.96
C PRO A 114 -29.00 31.23 19.45
N GLN A 115 -30.11 30.53 19.71
CA GLN A 115 -30.47 30.14 21.08
C GLN A 115 -29.77 28.87 21.54
N ASN A 116 -29.50 27.94 20.60
CA ASN A 116 -28.88 26.64 20.84
C ASN A 116 -27.74 26.41 19.84
N PHE A 117 -27.01 25.30 19.99
CA PHE A 117 -26.07 24.85 18.99
C PHE A 117 -26.76 23.91 18.00
N THR A 118 -26.62 24.13 16.69
CA THR A 118 -27.33 23.38 15.64
C THR A 118 -26.40 22.90 14.55
N ILE A 119 -26.74 21.77 13.91
CA ILE A 119 -26.10 21.32 12.69
C ILE A 119 -26.88 21.87 11.50
N THR A 120 -26.29 22.76 10.74
CA THR A 120 -26.94 23.36 9.56
C THR A 120 -26.59 22.60 8.28
N GLY A 121 -27.45 22.77 7.25
CA GLY A 121 -27.23 22.10 5.94
C GLY A 121 -25.92 22.53 5.27
N SER A 122 -25.31 21.62 4.52
CA SER A 122 -24.12 21.91 3.73
C SER A 122 -24.39 22.98 2.68
N ARG A 123 -23.54 23.98 2.56
CA ARG A 123 -23.63 24.98 1.50
C ARG A 123 -23.18 24.36 0.17
N LYS A 124 -24.01 24.45 -0.87
CA LYS A 124 -23.68 23.98 -2.23
C LYS A 124 -22.67 24.95 -2.85
N THR A 125 -21.40 24.72 -2.64
CA THR A 125 -20.28 25.28 -3.40
C THR A 125 -19.57 24.14 -4.13
N GLN A 126 -18.70 24.44 -5.08
CA GLN A 126 -17.93 23.42 -5.82
C GLN A 126 -17.20 22.51 -4.81
N MET A 127 -17.54 21.19 -4.81
CA MET A 127 -17.15 20.29 -3.71
C MET A 127 -15.67 19.91 -3.83
N ASP A 128 -14.90 20.29 -2.82
CA ASP A 128 -13.47 19.91 -2.65
C ASP A 128 -13.27 18.87 -1.54
N THR A 129 -14.31 18.08 -1.29
CA THR A 129 -14.34 17.08 -0.22
C THR A 129 -13.51 15.86 -0.56
N GLN A 130 -12.73 15.40 0.42
CA GLN A 130 -12.02 14.12 0.33
C GLN A 130 -13.00 12.96 0.54
N VAL A 131 -12.80 11.87 -0.23
CA VAL A 131 -13.49 10.59 -0.01
C VAL A 131 -12.76 9.83 1.08
N VAL A 132 -13.52 9.31 2.06
CA VAL A 132 -12.95 8.59 3.21
C VAL A 132 -12.71 7.13 2.85
N PRO A 133 -11.57 6.52 3.22
CA PRO A 133 -11.34 5.09 3.11
C PRO A 133 -12.34 4.25 3.90
N ASP A 134 -12.52 3.00 3.50
CA ASP A 134 -13.23 2.00 4.30
C ASP A 134 -12.48 1.77 5.62
N ALA A 135 -13.22 1.58 6.70
CA ALA A 135 -12.66 1.39 8.03
C ALA A 135 -13.15 0.11 8.70
N ALA A 136 -12.27 -0.54 9.44
CA ALA A 136 -12.60 -1.72 10.23
C ALA A 136 -13.69 -1.44 11.26
N THR A 137 -14.40 -2.50 11.68
CA THR A 137 -15.45 -2.46 12.70
C THR A 137 -14.91 -1.87 14.01
N CYS A 138 -15.50 -0.80 14.49
CA CYS A 138 -15.09 -0.18 15.76
C CYS A 138 -15.55 -1.00 16.98
N PRO A 139 -14.93 -0.82 18.18
CA PRO A 139 -15.28 -1.56 19.39
C PRO A 139 -16.75 -1.49 19.76
N GLU A 140 -17.38 -0.32 19.59
CA GLU A 140 -18.80 -0.11 19.91
C GLU A 140 -19.73 -0.91 18.98
N CYS A 141 -19.39 -0.99 17.67
CA CYS A 141 -20.17 -1.81 16.75
C CYS A 141 -19.91 -3.31 16.95
N LEU A 142 -18.71 -3.66 17.38
CA LEU A 142 -18.39 -5.04 17.78
C LEU A 142 -19.19 -5.45 19.04
N LYS A 143 -19.36 -4.54 20.00
CA LYS A 143 -20.23 -4.74 21.17
C LYS A 143 -21.67 -5.00 20.76
N ASP A 144 -22.24 -4.17 19.87
CA ASP A 144 -23.64 -4.33 19.41
C ASP A 144 -23.88 -5.72 18.79
N ILE A 145 -22.97 -6.22 17.93
CA ILE A 145 -23.17 -7.53 17.28
C ILE A 145 -23.01 -8.72 18.23
N ASN A 146 -22.41 -8.51 19.39
CA ASN A 146 -22.16 -9.53 20.41
C ASN A 146 -23.13 -9.47 21.59
N GLN A 147 -23.90 -8.41 21.76
CA GLN A 147 -24.84 -8.23 22.86
C GLN A 147 -26.21 -8.79 22.48
N PRO A 148 -26.72 -9.87 23.14
CA PRO A 148 -27.96 -10.52 22.77
C PRO A 148 -29.20 -9.61 22.75
N ASP A 149 -29.24 -8.61 23.63
CA ASP A 149 -30.36 -7.67 23.74
C ASP A 149 -30.28 -6.53 22.71
N ASP A 150 -29.18 -6.38 21.96
CA ASP A 150 -29.10 -5.37 20.91
C ASP A 150 -29.84 -5.83 19.64
N ARG A 151 -30.58 -4.92 19.02
CA ARG A 151 -31.33 -5.20 17.78
C ARG A 151 -30.45 -5.57 16.58
N ARG A 152 -29.12 -5.41 16.67
CA ARG A 152 -28.11 -5.80 15.69
C ARG A 152 -27.29 -7.00 16.14
N PHE A 153 -27.72 -7.71 17.19
CA PHE A 153 -27.09 -8.96 17.57
C PHE A 153 -26.94 -9.93 16.38
N GLY A 154 -25.73 -10.42 16.13
CA GLY A 154 -25.43 -11.29 15.01
C GLY A 154 -25.56 -10.67 13.61
N TYR A 155 -25.72 -9.35 13.48
CA TYR A 155 -25.92 -8.73 12.17
C TYR A 155 -24.60 -8.37 11.45
N ALA A 156 -24.39 -8.97 10.29
CA ALA A 156 -23.14 -8.93 9.50
C ALA A 156 -22.81 -7.57 8.85
N PHE A 157 -23.69 -6.56 8.92
CA PHE A 157 -23.51 -5.24 8.27
C PHE A 157 -23.63 -4.08 9.25
N THR A 158 -23.45 -4.34 10.54
CA THR A 158 -23.47 -3.31 11.58
C THR A 158 -22.34 -2.31 11.38
N ASN A 159 -22.66 -1.02 11.45
CA ASN A 159 -21.68 0.07 11.31
C ASN A 159 -22.17 1.35 11.99
N CYS A 160 -21.29 2.37 12.05
CA CYS A 160 -21.62 3.72 12.52
C CYS A 160 -20.78 4.76 11.75
N THR A 161 -20.72 6.00 12.20
CA THR A 161 -19.90 7.06 11.58
C THR A 161 -18.39 6.82 11.71
N HIS A 162 -17.95 5.97 12.65
CA HIS A 162 -16.53 5.68 12.91
C HIS A 162 -16.01 4.40 12.24
N CYS A 163 -16.85 3.62 11.56
CA CYS A 163 -16.45 2.33 10.98
C CYS A 163 -17.32 1.92 9.79
N GLY A 164 -16.91 0.87 9.11
CA GLY A 164 -17.62 0.26 7.99
C GLY A 164 -17.23 0.82 6.62
N PRO A 165 -17.98 0.45 5.58
CA PRO A 165 -17.67 0.81 4.20
C PRO A 165 -17.91 2.29 3.93
N ARG A 166 -17.08 2.87 3.06
CA ARG A 166 -17.16 4.24 2.55
C ARG A 166 -16.86 4.23 1.06
N PHE A 167 -15.56 4.17 0.71
CA PHE A 167 -15.08 4.19 -0.67
C PHE A 167 -15.69 3.07 -1.52
N THR A 168 -15.75 1.85 -1.01
CA THR A 168 -16.20 0.69 -1.77
C THR A 168 -17.70 0.70 -2.11
N LEU A 169 -18.49 1.59 -1.51
CA LEU A 169 -19.93 1.69 -1.78
C LEU A 169 -20.40 2.99 -2.45
N ILE A 170 -19.49 3.97 -2.68
CA ILE A 170 -19.86 5.26 -3.25
C ILE A 170 -20.03 5.14 -4.77
N ARG A 171 -21.22 5.51 -5.28
CA ARG A 171 -21.53 5.62 -6.71
C ARG A 171 -21.25 7.04 -7.24
N ALA A 172 -21.52 8.07 -6.43
CA ALA A 172 -21.34 9.48 -6.80
C ALA A 172 -21.19 10.36 -5.55
N MET A 173 -20.69 11.58 -5.74
CA MET A 173 -20.70 12.62 -4.71
C MET A 173 -21.93 13.52 -4.87
N PRO A 174 -22.48 14.12 -3.79
CA PRO A 174 -22.03 14.04 -2.41
C PRO A 174 -22.23 12.66 -1.77
N TYR A 175 -21.43 12.34 -0.73
CA TYR A 175 -21.54 11.11 0.04
C TYR A 175 -22.84 11.10 0.86
N ASP A 176 -23.93 10.79 0.20
CA ASP A 176 -25.26 10.62 0.77
C ASP A 176 -25.82 9.25 0.39
N ARG A 177 -26.69 8.66 1.23
CA ARG A 177 -27.21 7.30 1.02
C ARG A 177 -27.73 7.03 -0.39
N PRO A 178 -28.50 7.91 -1.03
CA PRO A 178 -28.95 7.71 -2.44
C PRO A 178 -27.82 7.60 -3.45
N SER A 179 -26.64 8.18 -3.15
CA SER A 179 -25.44 8.12 -3.99
C SER A 179 -24.53 6.94 -3.68
N THR A 180 -25.03 5.92 -2.97
CA THR A 180 -24.27 4.72 -2.57
C THR A 180 -25.01 3.44 -2.96
N SER A 181 -24.36 2.28 -2.85
CA SER A 181 -25.02 0.96 -2.99
C SER A 181 -26.01 0.66 -1.85
N MET A 182 -26.17 1.55 -0.87
CA MET A 182 -27.19 1.43 0.16
C MET A 182 -28.52 2.10 -0.23
N ALA A 183 -28.62 2.74 -1.39
CA ALA A 183 -29.87 3.31 -1.92
C ALA A 183 -30.98 2.26 -2.02
N ASP A 184 -30.62 1.01 -2.36
CA ASP A 184 -31.54 -0.11 -2.54
C ASP A 184 -32.08 -0.66 -1.20
N PHE A 185 -31.63 -0.14 -0.05
CA PHE A 185 -32.00 -0.56 1.30
C PHE A 185 -32.66 0.58 2.08
N PRO A 186 -33.96 0.87 1.90
CA PRO A 186 -34.64 1.96 2.62
C PRO A 186 -34.66 1.71 4.12
N LEU A 187 -34.43 2.77 4.90
CA LEU A 187 -34.35 2.69 6.36
C LEU A 187 -35.72 2.34 6.97
N CYS A 188 -35.73 1.39 7.89
CA CYS A 188 -36.89 1.19 8.75
C CYS A 188 -37.05 2.33 9.75
N PRO A 189 -38.25 2.52 10.40
CA PRO A 189 -38.47 3.63 11.31
C PRO A 189 -37.42 3.78 12.43
N ALA A 190 -37.00 2.68 13.03
CA ALA A 190 -36.00 2.70 14.09
C ALA A 190 -34.58 3.12 13.57
N CYS A 191 -34.17 2.67 12.38
CA CYS A 191 -32.90 3.12 11.76
C CYS A 191 -33.00 4.58 11.29
N GLN A 192 -34.16 5.03 10.84
CA GLN A 192 -34.42 6.43 10.47
C GLN A 192 -34.29 7.35 11.67
N GLN A 193 -34.83 6.93 12.82
CA GLN A 193 -34.72 7.72 14.07
C GLN A 193 -33.25 7.86 14.51
N GLU A 194 -32.45 6.76 14.47
CA GLU A 194 -30.99 6.82 14.76
C GLU A 194 -30.26 7.71 13.78
N TYR A 195 -30.60 7.62 12.49
CA TYR A 195 -29.98 8.39 11.42
C TYR A 195 -30.23 9.89 11.54
N GLN A 196 -31.38 10.30 12.09
CA GLN A 196 -31.76 11.71 12.26
C GLN A 196 -31.41 12.29 13.62
N ASN A 197 -31.02 11.49 14.61
CA ASN A 197 -30.69 11.94 15.95
C ASN A 197 -29.20 12.30 16.10
N PRO A 198 -28.82 13.61 16.25
CA PRO A 198 -27.43 14.02 16.39
C PRO A 198 -26.72 13.50 17.64
N ALA A 199 -27.46 13.11 18.68
CA ALA A 199 -26.89 12.45 19.84
C ALA A 199 -26.52 10.96 19.60
N ASN A 200 -26.97 10.37 18.49
CA ASN A 200 -26.71 8.98 18.17
C ASN A 200 -25.44 8.84 17.32
N ARG A 201 -24.57 7.87 17.64
CA ARG A 201 -23.33 7.59 16.86
C ARG A 201 -23.58 7.13 15.42
N ARG A 202 -24.83 6.90 15.01
CA ARG A 202 -25.27 6.59 13.64
C ARG A 202 -25.90 7.77 12.92
N PHE A 203 -25.86 8.96 13.52
CA PHE A 203 -26.34 10.17 12.87
C PHE A 203 -25.66 10.38 11.51
N HIS A 204 -26.46 10.42 10.44
CA HIS A 204 -25.99 10.52 9.04
C HIS A 204 -24.93 9.46 8.65
N ALA A 205 -24.87 8.31 9.33
CA ALA A 205 -24.05 7.17 8.87
C ALA A 205 -24.72 6.52 7.65
N GLN A 206 -24.23 6.84 6.44
CA GLN A 206 -24.87 6.46 5.18
C GLN A 206 -25.09 4.95 5.04
N PRO A 207 -24.15 4.04 5.47
CA PRO A 207 -24.36 2.61 5.37
C PRO A 207 -25.19 2.00 6.52
N VAL A 208 -25.76 2.80 7.42
CA VAL A 208 -26.54 2.29 8.57
C VAL A 208 -27.68 1.38 8.14
N ALA A 209 -27.83 0.26 8.83
CA ALA A 209 -28.87 -0.73 8.60
C ALA A 209 -29.08 -1.61 9.85
N CYS A 210 -30.09 -2.48 9.81
CA CYS A 210 -30.29 -3.55 10.76
C CYS A 210 -30.81 -4.82 10.02
N PRO A 211 -30.97 -5.97 10.68
CA PRO A 211 -31.45 -7.19 10.05
C PRO A 211 -32.76 -7.05 9.27
N HIS A 212 -33.62 -6.09 9.67
CA HIS A 212 -34.91 -5.87 9.02
C HIS A 212 -34.82 -5.06 7.72
N CYS A 213 -33.94 -4.06 7.64
CA CYS A 213 -33.91 -3.11 6.52
C CYS A 213 -32.62 -3.14 5.70
N GLY A 214 -31.63 -3.92 6.05
CA GLY A 214 -30.33 -3.89 5.42
C GLY A 214 -29.99 -5.16 4.62
N PRO A 215 -28.76 -5.24 4.13
CA PRO A 215 -28.28 -6.38 3.37
C PRO A 215 -28.37 -7.71 4.13
N GLN A 216 -28.54 -8.80 3.39
CA GLN A 216 -28.66 -10.15 3.92
C GLN A 216 -27.53 -11.03 3.40
N VAL A 217 -27.04 -11.94 4.26
CA VAL A 217 -26.04 -12.96 3.93
C VAL A 217 -26.75 -14.25 3.48
N SER A 218 -26.21 -14.94 2.48
CA SER A 218 -26.64 -16.25 2.00
C SER A 218 -25.46 -17.20 1.81
N ALA A 219 -25.65 -18.46 2.18
CA ALA A 219 -24.79 -19.56 1.78
C ALA A 219 -25.36 -20.16 0.48
N THR A 220 -24.56 -20.20 -0.57
CA THR A 220 -25.01 -20.50 -1.94
C THR A 220 -24.10 -21.56 -2.53
N LEU A 221 -24.67 -22.52 -3.27
CA LEU A 221 -23.92 -23.50 -4.05
C LEU A 221 -23.54 -22.91 -5.42
N GLN A 222 -22.67 -23.60 -6.15
CA GLN A 222 -22.19 -23.17 -7.46
C GLN A 222 -23.32 -22.94 -8.47
N ASN A 223 -24.38 -23.74 -8.42
CA ASN A 223 -25.56 -23.61 -9.30
C ASN A 223 -26.47 -22.41 -8.95
N GLY A 224 -26.10 -21.59 -7.95
CA GLY A 224 -26.90 -20.46 -7.50
C GLY A 224 -27.96 -20.81 -6.44
N GLU A 225 -28.08 -22.06 -6.02
CA GLU A 225 -29.02 -22.51 -5.00
C GLU A 225 -28.61 -21.97 -3.61
N ILE A 226 -29.53 -21.27 -2.95
CA ILE A 226 -29.33 -20.77 -1.58
C ILE A 226 -29.70 -21.87 -0.59
N VAL A 227 -28.71 -22.37 0.15
CA VAL A 227 -28.90 -23.46 1.13
C VAL A 227 -29.12 -22.93 2.55
N ALA A 228 -28.78 -21.69 2.84
CA ALA A 228 -29.04 -21.03 4.13
C ALA A 228 -28.96 -19.50 4.01
N GLN A 229 -29.56 -18.78 4.95
CA GLN A 229 -29.54 -17.30 5.00
C GLN A 229 -29.19 -16.79 6.40
N SER A 230 -28.79 -15.53 6.48
CA SER A 230 -28.47 -14.81 7.72
C SER A 230 -27.47 -15.59 8.61
N GLN A 231 -27.74 -15.80 9.87
CA GLN A 231 -26.85 -16.51 10.79
C GLN A 231 -26.60 -17.97 10.38
N ALA A 232 -27.64 -18.67 9.90
CA ALA A 232 -27.49 -20.05 9.40
C ALA A 232 -26.54 -20.14 8.20
N ALA A 233 -26.44 -19.09 7.38
CA ALA A 233 -25.46 -19.04 6.28
C ALA A 233 -24.02 -19.00 6.81
N ILE A 234 -23.76 -18.25 7.88
CA ILE A 234 -22.44 -18.21 8.54
C ILE A 234 -22.11 -19.58 9.13
N GLU A 235 -23.08 -20.21 9.79
CA GLU A 235 -22.92 -21.56 10.37
C GLU A 235 -22.57 -22.60 9.29
N GLN A 236 -23.23 -22.57 8.13
CA GLN A 236 -22.91 -23.44 6.98
C GLN A 236 -21.48 -23.20 6.47
N ALA A 237 -21.03 -21.92 6.39
CA ALA A 237 -19.65 -21.62 6.04
C ALA A 237 -18.65 -22.18 7.06
N VAL A 238 -18.94 -22.07 8.36
CA VAL A 238 -18.09 -22.63 9.43
C VAL A 238 -18.01 -24.17 9.32
N ILE A 239 -19.14 -24.85 9.08
CA ILE A 239 -19.16 -26.31 8.88
C ILE A 239 -18.29 -26.68 7.68
N ALA A 240 -18.40 -25.95 6.57
CA ALA A 240 -17.61 -26.20 5.37
C ALA A 240 -16.10 -26.00 5.65
N LEU A 241 -15.72 -24.90 6.30
CA LEU A 241 -14.33 -24.58 6.64
C LEU A 241 -13.71 -25.64 7.58
N ARG A 242 -14.42 -26.05 8.62
CA ARG A 242 -13.97 -27.12 9.55
C ARG A 242 -13.81 -28.47 8.86
N ALA A 243 -14.62 -28.73 7.83
CA ALA A 243 -14.49 -29.92 6.97
C ALA A 243 -13.35 -29.82 5.94
N GLY A 244 -12.49 -28.77 6.02
CA GLY A 244 -11.38 -28.53 5.11
C GLY A 244 -11.79 -28.09 3.71
N LYS A 245 -13.04 -27.62 3.51
CA LYS A 245 -13.53 -27.07 2.24
C LYS A 245 -13.04 -25.63 2.04
N ILE A 246 -13.14 -25.16 0.81
CA ILE A 246 -12.80 -23.78 0.41
C ILE A 246 -14.10 -22.98 0.30
N VAL A 247 -14.20 -21.84 0.98
CA VAL A 247 -15.36 -20.96 0.96
C VAL A 247 -14.99 -19.65 0.28
N ALA A 248 -15.77 -19.23 -0.72
CA ALA A 248 -15.69 -17.89 -1.31
C ALA A 248 -16.54 -16.93 -0.47
N ILE A 249 -15.94 -15.87 0.06
CA ILE A 249 -16.60 -14.90 0.96
C ILE A 249 -16.62 -13.54 0.29
N LYS A 250 -17.82 -12.95 0.13
CA LYS A 250 -17.98 -11.58 -0.36
C LYS A 250 -17.57 -10.57 0.72
N GLY A 251 -16.51 -9.80 0.47
CA GLY A 251 -15.98 -8.79 1.38
C GLY A 251 -16.49 -7.37 1.09
N LEU A 252 -15.66 -6.34 1.39
CA LEU A 252 -15.98 -4.93 1.12
C LEU A 252 -15.67 -4.55 -0.33
N GLY A 253 -14.45 -4.79 -0.80
CA GLY A 253 -13.96 -4.38 -2.12
C GLY A 253 -13.67 -5.54 -3.07
N GLY A 254 -14.13 -6.75 -2.78
CA GLY A 254 -13.91 -7.96 -3.56
C GLY A 254 -14.29 -9.20 -2.77
N PHE A 255 -13.94 -10.36 -3.32
CA PHE A 255 -14.14 -11.66 -2.69
C PHE A 255 -12.84 -12.20 -2.10
N HIS A 256 -12.94 -13.00 -1.04
CA HIS A 256 -11.87 -13.82 -0.50
C HIS A 256 -12.16 -15.30 -0.73
N LEU A 257 -11.11 -16.08 -0.98
CA LEU A 257 -11.12 -17.54 -0.86
C LEU A 257 -10.54 -17.90 0.50
N ALA A 258 -11.33 -18.58 1.33
CA ALA A 258 -10.97 -18.96 2.69
C ALA A 258 -10.88 -20.47 2.85
N CYS A 259 -9.93 -20.96 3.63
CA CYS A 259 -9.84 -22.31 4.15
C CYS A 259 -9.11 -22.31 5.49
N ASP A 260 -9.19 -23.40 6.26
CA ASP A 260 -8.48 -23.54 7.54
C ASP A 260 -6.95 -23.51 7.32
N ALA A 261 -6.29 -22.51 7.92
CA ALA A 261 -4.85 -22.29 7.78
C ALA A 261 -3.99 -23.29 8.56
N THR A 262 -4.58 -24.08 9.45
CA THR A 262 -3.91 -25.13 10.24
C THR A 262 -3.92 -26.48 9.51
N GLN A 263 -4.82 -26.65 8.53
CA GLN A 263 -4.99 -27.91 7.78
C GLN A 263 -4.17 -27.91 6.49
N GLN A 264 -3.05 -28.63 6.49
CA GLN A 264 -2.16 -28.77 5.32
C GLN A 264 -2.92 -29.19 4.05
N ALA A 265 -3.84 -30.16 4.16
CA ALA A 265 -4.61 -30.67 3.01
C ALA A 265 -5.55 -29.61 2.42
N ALA A 266 -6.18 -28.77 3.24
CA ALA A 266 -7.06 -27.68 2.78
C ALA A 266 -6.27 -26.61 2.05
N VAL A 267 -5.13 -26.19 2.61
CA VAL A 267 -4.26 -25.18 1.99
C VAL A 267 -3.66 -25.68 0.67
N MET A 268 -3.20 -26.95 0.61
CA MET A 268 -2.66 -27.53 -0.62
C MET A 268 -3.74 -27.64 -1.71
N ARG A 269 -4.98 -28.00 -1.36
CA ARG A 269 -6.12 -28.02 -2.27
C ARG A 269 -6.41 -26.63 -2.84
N LEU A 270 -6.41 -25.61 -1.98
CA LEU A 270 -6.57 -24.22 -2.43
C LEU A 270 -5.47 -23.81 -3.40
N ARG A 271 -4.20 -24.12 -3.10
CA ARG A 271 -3.06 -23.84 -3.98
C ARG A 271 -3.18 -24.51 -5.34
N GLN A 272 -3.57 -25.78 -5.36
CA GLN A 272 -3.75 -26.54 -6.58
C GLN A 272 -4.87 -25.95 -7.44
N ARG A 273 -6.06 -25.70 -6.86
CA ARG A 273 -7.23 -25.19 -7.59
C ARG A 273 -7.02 -23.76 -8.08
N LYS A 274 -6.31 -22.94 -7.30
CA LYS A 274 -6.00 -21.53 -7.64
C LYS A 274 -4.77 -21.38 -8.55
N HIS A 275 -4.06 -22.46 -8.87
CA HIS A 275 -2.78 -22.45 -9.61
C HIS A 275 -1.73 -21.52 -8.99
N ARG A 276 -1.62 -21.56 -7.66
CA ARG A 276 -0.72 -20.72 -6.87
C ARG A 276 0.21 -21.57 -6.00
N PRO A 277 1.30 -22.14 -6.60
CA PRO A 277 2.09 -23.18 -5.92
C PRO A 277 2.83 -22.69 -4.67
N THR A 278 3.56 -21.57 -4.73
CA THR A 278 4.47 -21.14 -3.66
C THR A 278 4.19 -19.73 -3.12
N LYS A 279 3.52 -18.84 -3.89
CA LYS A 279 3.27 -17.46 -3.44
C LYS A 279 2.57 -17.46 -2.08
N PRO A 280 3.08 -16.69 -1.06
CA PRO A 280 2.53 -16.68 0.30
C PRO A 280 1.02 -16.36 0.34
N LEU A 281 0.36 -16.90 1.35
CA LEU A 281 -1.06 -16.67 1.63
C LEU A 281 -1.21 -15.87 2.93
N ALA A 282 -2.08 -14.86 2.91
CA ALA A 282 -2.42 -14.12 4.12
C ALA A 282 -3.35 -14.94 5.02
N VAL A 283 -3.22 -14.72 6.32
CA VAL A 283 -3.99 -15.43 7.35
C VAL A 283 -4.75 -14.44 8.22
N MET A 284 -6.05 -14.62 8.33
CA MET A 284 -6.90 -13.92 9.28
C MET A 284 -6.92 -14.70 10.61
N LEU A 285 -6.48 -14.05 11.67
CA LEU A 285 -6.51 -14.59 13.02
C LEU A 285 -7.92 -14.47 13.62
N PRO A 286 -8.38 -15.42 14.48
CA PRO A 286 -9.66 -15.30 15.16
C PRO A 286 -9.79 -14.01 15.98
N ASP A 287 -8.75 -13.67 16.70
CA ASP A 287 -8.61 -12.45 17.49
C ASP A 287 -7.13 -12.13 17.73
N ILE A 288 -6.88 -11.04 18.46
CA ILE A 288 -5.54 -10.55 18.76
C ILE A 288 -4.74 -11.46 19.73
N VAL A 289 -5.40 -12.36 20.45
CA VAL A 289 -4.74 -13.29 21.40
C VAL A 289 -3.90 -14.32 20.63
N TRP A 290 -4.33 -14.68 19.42
CA TRP A 290 -3.62 -15.62 18.55
C TRP A 290 -2.27 -15.08 18.06
N LEU A 291 -2.07 -13.77 18.12
CA LEU A 291 -0.85 -13.13 17.60
C LEU A 291 0.43 -13.71 18.23
N ALA A 292 0.46 -13.86 19.55
CA ALA A 292 1.62 -14.39 20.27
C ALA A 292 2.00 -15.84 19.89
N ARG A 293 1.08 -16.58 19.25
CA ARG A 293 1.32 -17.95 18.76
C ARG A 293 1.81 -18.00 17.32
N CYS A 294 1.56 -16.94 16.56
CA CYS A 294 1.80 -16.91 15.11
C CYS A 294 3.00 -16.04 14.71
N SER A 295 3.43 -15.12 15.58
CA SER A 295 4.48 -14.16 15.26
C SER A 295 5.46 -13.96 16.41
N ASP A 296 6.76 -13.88 16.08
CA ASP A 296 7.85 -13.51 16.99
C ASP A 296 8.25 -12.03 16.85
N GLU A 297 7.45 -11.17 16.18
CA GLU A 297 7.70 -9.71 16.03
C GLU A 297 7.81 -9.03 17.39
N SER A 298 8.82 -8.19 17.53
CA SER A 298 9.08 -7.43 18.77
C SER A 298 9.33 -5.94 18.44
N PRO A 299 8.71 -5.01 19.15
CA PRO A 299 7.74 -5.21 20.24
C PRO A 299 6.33 -5.57 19.71
N GLN A 300 5.71 -6.58 20.28
CA GLN A 300 4.33 -7.00 19.90
C GLN A 300 3.28 -5.89 20.05
N PHE A 301 3.54 -4.89 20.89
CA PHE A 301 2.66 -3.74 21.08
C PHE A 301 2.44 -2.98 19.76
N ALA A 302 3.52 -2.64 19.03
CA ALA A 302 3.41 -1.93 17.74
C ALA A 302 2.66 -2.76 16.69
N LEU A 303 2.89 -4.07 16.66
CA LEU A 303 2.16 -4.97 15.75
C LEU A 303 0.65 -5.00 16.08
N ARG A 304 0.28 -5.03 17.37
CA ARG A 304 -1.13 -4.97 17.82
C ARG A 304 -1.81 -3.66 17.39
N GLU A 305 -1.14 -2.52 17.57
CA GLU A 305 -1.68 -1.22 17.17
C GLU A 305 -2.00 -1.15 15.68
N VAL A 306 -1.08 -1.65 14.83
CA VAL A 306 -1.28 -1.65 13.38
C VAL A 306 -2.41 -2.59 12.95
N LEU A 307 -2.45 -3.81 13.50
CA LEU A 307 -3.50 -4.79 13.22
C LEU A 307 -4.89 -4.33 13.67
N GLN A 308 -4.99 -3.58 14.77
CA GLN A 308 -6.23 -3.03 15.32
C GLN A 308 -6.57 -1.62 14.82
N SER A 309 -5.74 -1.05 13.94
CA SER A 309 -6.01 0.26 13.36
C SER A 309 -7.28 0.27 12.51
N PRO A 310 -7.90 1.43 12.24
CA PRO A 310 -9.04 1.51 11.33
C PRO A 310 -8.77 0.96 9.92
N ALA A 311 -7.53 0.99 9.46
CA ALA A 311 -7.12 0.41 8.18
C ALA A 311 -7.10 -1.13 8.21
N ALA A 312 -6.82 -1.74 9.37
CA ALA A 312 -6.72 -3.18 9.59
C ALA A 312 -6.00 -3.92 8.43
N PRO A 313 -4.75 -3.58 8.11
CA PRO A 313 -4.04 -4.14 6.97
C PRO A 313 -3.59 -5.58 7.22
N ILE A 314 -3.11 -6.24 6.15
CA ILE A 314 -2.24 -7.40 6.29
C ILE A 314 -0.86 -6.90 6.73
N VAL A 315 -0.33 -7.43 7.84
CA VAL A 315 1.01 -7.09 8.34
C VAL A 315 1.94 -8.27 8.10
N LEU A 316 3.03 -8.04 7.34
CA LEU A 316 4.12 -9.02 7.22
C LEU A 316 4.93 -9.02 8.52
N THR A 317 5.11 -10.20 9.09
CA THR A 317 5.77 -10.39 10.39
C THR A 317 6.56 -11.70 10.41
N PRO A 318 7.69 -11.78 11.14
CA PRO A 318 8.39 -13.04 11.35
C PRO A 318 7.45 -14.10 11.91
N GLN A 319 7.49 -15.29 11.33
CA GLN A 319 6.67 -16.42 11.77
C GLN A 319 7.25 -17.03 13.04
N SER A 320 6.40 -17.26 14.05
CA SER A 320 6.83 -17.96 15.27
C SER A 320 7.19 -19.42 14.98
N ALA A 321 8.26 -19.92 15.64
CA ALA A 321 8.64 -21.32 15.59
C ALA A 321 7.56 -22.25 16.18
N MET A 322 6.70 -21.72 17.05
CA MET A 322 5.59 -22.45 17.71
C MET A 322 4.24 -22.24 16.99
N THR A 323 4.26 -21.71 15.75
CA THR A 323 3.05 -21.40 15.02
C THR A 323 2.17 -22.63 14.75
N PRO A 324 0.84 -22.53 14.93
CA PRO A 324 -0.08 -23.58 14.52
C PRO A 324 -0.38 -23.59 13.00
N LEU A 325 0.14 -22.61 12.27
CA LEU A 325 -0.08 -22.50 10.81
C LEU A 325 0.68 -23.60 10.08
N CYS A 326 0.06 -24.20 9.07
CA CYS A 326 0.74 -25.22 8.29
C CYS A 326 1.86 -24.63 7.39
N ALA A 327 2.90 -25.41 7.14
CA ALA A 327 4.05 -24.98 6.33
C ALA A 327 3.69 -24.52 4.91
N ALA A 328 2.55 -24.97 4.38
CA ALA A 328 2.07 -24.54 3.07
C ALA A 328 1.55 -23.09 3.03
N ILE A 329 1.49 -22.34 4.15
CA ILE A 329 1.09 -20.93 4.17
C ILE A 329 2.15 -20.03 3.51
N ALA A 330 3.41 -20.22 3.82
CA ALA A 330 4.52 -19.45 3.27
C ALA A 330 5.73 -20.38 2.98
N PRO A 331 5.67 -21.23 1.94
CA PRO A 331 6.70 -22.20 1.66
C PRO A 331 8.08 -21.55 1.50
N GLU A 332 9.08 -22.06 2.25
CA GLU A 332 10.48 -21.60 2.21
C GLU A 332 10.70 -20.14 2.61
N LEU A 333 9.69 -19.49 3.22
CA LEU A 333 9.79 -18.15 3.78
C LEU A 333 9.62 -18.20 5.31
N ASP A 334 10.19 -17.22 5.99
CA ASP A 334 10.15 -17.06 7.44
C ASP A 334 9.27 -15.91 7.91
N GLU A 335 8.56 -15.26 6.97
CA GLU A 335 7.55 -14.24 7.25
C GLU A 335 6.16 -14.73 6.82
N VAL A 336 5.14 -14.31 7.57
CA VAL A 336 3.73 -14.56 7.28
C VAL A 336 2.95 -13.25 7.29
N GLY A 337 1.96 -13.12 6.40
CA GLY A 337 1.03 -11.99 6.40
C GLY A 337 -0.14 -12.27 7.34
N LEU A 338 -0.26 -11.55 8.45
CA LEU A 338 -1.33 -11.67 9.42
C LEU A 338 -2.30 -10.50 9.32
N MET A 339 -3.60 -10.75 9.53
CA MET A 339 -4.64 -9.75 9.60
C MET A 339 -5.69 -10.12 10.65
N LEU A 340 -6.49 -9.15 11.09
CA LEU A 340 -7.64 -9.35 11.97
C LEU A 340 -8.96 -9.22 11.18
N PRO A 341 -10.08 -9.75 11.71
CA PRO A 341 -11.41 -9.46 11.19
C PRO A 341 -11.63 -7.95 11.11
N PHE A 342 -12.10 -7.45 9.97
CA PHE A 342 -12.31 -6.01 9.76
C PHE A 342 -13.76 -5.66 9.39
N THR A 343 -14.61 -6.65 9.13
CA THR A 343 -16.05 -6.45 8.95
C THR A 343 -16.83 -7.22 10.01
N PRO A 344 -18.07 -6.82 10.33
CA PRO A 344 -18.90 -7.61 11.23
C PRO A 344 -19.09 -9.05 10.76
N LEU A 345 -19.19 -9.28 9.43
CA LEU A 345 -19.25 -10.64 8.86
C LEU A 345 -18.00 -11.47 9.22
N HIS A 346 -16.82 -10.87 9.08
CA HIS A 346 -15.56 -11.55 9.44
C HIS A 346 -15.48 -11.83 10.95
N HIS A 347 -15.91 -10.89 11.79
CA HIS A 347 -15.95 -11.10 13.25
C HIS A 347 -16.85 -12.27 13.62
N LEU A 348 -18.09 -12.30 13.10
CA LEU A 348 -19.04 -13.39 13.36
C LEU A 348 -18.52 -14.75 12.86
N LEU A 349 -17.92 -14.79 11.67
CA LEU A 349 -17.32 -15.98 11.09
C LEU A 349 -16.17 -16.49 11.96
N MET A 350 -15.22 -15.60 12.32
CA MET A 350 -14.03 -15.98 13.09
C MET A 350 -14.35 -16.37 14.52
N GLN A 351 -15.35 -15.73 15.15
CA GLN A 351 -15.88 -16.11 16.46
C GLN A 351 -16.48 -17.51 16.46
N ALA A 352 -17.16 -17.88 15.36
CA ALA A 352 -17.73 -19.23 15.23
C ALA A 352 -16.67 -20.28 14.81
N CYS A 353 -15.71 -19.93 13.96
CA CYS A 353 -14.63 -20.83 13.51
C CYS A 353 -13.62 -21.15 14.60
N GLN A 354 -13.16 -20.16 15.37
CA GLN A 354 -12.14 -20.26 16.42
C GLN A 354 -10.78 -20.79 15.94
N THR A 355 -10.53 -20.78 14.61
CA THR A 355 -9.25 -21.19 13.99
C THR A 355 -8.77 -20.13 12.99
N PRO A 356 -7.46 -19.94 12.79
CA PRO A 356 -6.94 -19.07 11.74
C PRO A 356 -7.40 -19.52 10.35
N LEU A 357 -7.81 -18.56 9.51
CA LEU A 357 -8.23 -18.85 8.13
C LEU A 357 -7.29 -18.21 7.13
N VAL A 358 -6.93 -18.94 6.08
CA VAL A 358 -6.39 -18.32 4.86
C VAL A 358 -7.42 -17.33 4.34
N MET A 359 -6.97 -16.12 3.96
CA MET A 359 -7.77 -15.13 3.24
C MET A 359 -6.97 -14.66 2.03
N THR A 360 -7.29 -15.20 0.86
CA THR A 360 -6.65 -14.80 -0.40
C THR A 360 -7.69 -14.25 -1.38
N SER A 361 -7.27 -13.40 -2.33
CA SER A 361 -8.17 -12.78 -3.31
C SER A 361 -9.05 -13.79 -4.05
N GLY A 362 -10.32 -13.44 -4.28
CA GLY A 362 -11.32 -14.25 -4.98
C GLY A 362 -11.15 -14.16 -6.49
N ASN A 363 -10.09 -14.79 -7.01
CA ASN A 363 -9.77 -14.89 -8.43
C ASN A 363 -8.96 -16.17 -8.71
N CYS A 364 -8.93 -16.60 -9.94
CA CYS A 364 -7.88 -17.48 -10.44
C CYS A 364 -6.53 -16.72 -10.50
N ALA A 365 -5.41 -17.43 -10.58
CA ALA A 365 -4.12 -16.76 -10.77
C ALA A 365 -4.18 -15.89 -12.05
N ASP A 366 -3.58 -14.69 -11.97
CA ASP A 366 -3.43 -13.77 -13.09
C ASP A 366 -4.75 -13.26 -13.73
N SER A 367 -5.89 -13.36 -13.03
CA SER A 367 -7.18 -12.78 -13.45
C SER A 367 -7.66 -11.68 -12.49
N ALA A 368 -8.59 -10.84 -12.95
CA ALA A 368 -9.19 -9.82 -12.11
C ALA A 368 -10.07 -10.46 -11.01
N PRO A 369 -10.08 -9.92 -9.78
CA PRO A 369 -10.98 -10.39 -8.74
C PRO A 369 -12.46 -10.20 -9.12
N ALA A 370 -13.31 -11.17 -8.74
CA ALA A 370 -14.75 -11.05 -8.86
C ALA A 370 -15.27 -9.88 -8.02
N LEU A 371 -16.25 -9.14 -8.56
CA LEU A 371 -16.92 -8.02 -7.87
C LEU A 371 -18.41 -8.28 -7.67
N THR A 372 -19.06 -8.97 -8.61
CA THR A 372 -20.48 -9.33 -8.51
C THR A 372 -20.66 -10.77 -8.04
N ASN A 373 -21.85 -11.09 -7.55
CA ASN A 373 -22.19 -12.47 -7.17
C ASN A 373 -22.14 -13.41 -8.39
N ALA A 374 -22.59 -12.95 -9.55
CA ALA A 374 -22.53 -13.73 -10.80
C ALA A 374 -21.10 -14.02 -11.23
N ASP A 375 -20.21 -13.00 -11.18
CA ASP A 375 -18.78 -13.19 -11.47
C ASP A 375 -18.16 -14.22 -10.53
N ALA A 376 -18.48 -14.15 -9.23
CA ALA A 376 -17.92 -15.06 -8.23
C ALA A 376 -18.39 -16.52 -8.44
N LEU A 377 -19.65 -16.73 -8.78
CA LEU A 377 -20.17 -18.07 -9.10
C LEU A 377 -19.50 -18.65 -10.35
N ASN A 378 -19.24 -17.81 -11.36
CA ASN A 378 -18.62 -18.25 -12.62
C ASN A 378 -17.08 -18.39 -12.51
N GLN A 379 -16.39 -17.38 -11.98
CA GLN A 379 -14.91 -17.36 -11.98
C GLN A 379 -14.29 -18.27 -10.92
N LEU A 380 -15.00 -18.52 -9.81
CA LEU A 380 -14.52 -19.35 -8.71
C LEU A 380 -15.09 -20.77 -8.75
N ASP A 381 -15.77 -21.14 -9.83
CA ASP A 381 -16.15 -22.52 -10.10
C ASP A 381 -14.90 -23.41 -10.18
N GLY A 382 -14.99 -24.62 -9.61
CA GLY A 382 -13.85 -25.54 -9.48
C GLY A 382 -12.83 -25.14 -8.43
N ILE A 383 -12.91 -23.90 -7.85
CA ILE A 383 -12.04 -23.45 -6.77
C ILE A 383 -12.76 -23.52 -5.41
N ALA A 384 -13.89 -22.84 -5.27
CA ALA A 384 -14.69 -22.83 -4.05
C ALA A 384 -15.65 -24.04 -3.98
N ASP A 385 -15.97 -24.46 -2.77
CA ASP A 385 -16.95 -25.51 -2.49
C ASP A 385 -18.27 -24.92 -1.96
N LEU A 386 -18.27 -23.66 -1.50
CA LEU A 386 -19.42 -22.90 -1.00
C LEU A 386 -19.16 -21.40 -1.18
N TRP A 387 -20.21 -20.61 -1.45
CA TRP A 387 -20.16 -19.15 -1.54
C TRP A 387 -20.97 -18.51 -0.41
N LEU A 388 -20.31 -17.70 0.43
CA LEU A 388 -20.93 -16.84 1.42
C LEU A 388 -21.12 -15.46 0.80
N LEU A 389 -22.30 -15.23 0.25
CA LEU A 389 -22.68 -14.07 -0.53
C LEU A 389 -23.49 -13.06 0.29
N HIS A 390 -23.63 -11.85 -0.24
CA HIS A 390 -24.62 -10.87 0.22
C HIS A 390 -25.13 -10.03 -0.96
N ASN A 391 -26.30 -9.39 -0.76
CA ASN A 391 -26.99 -8.61 -1.80
C ASN A 391 -26.60 -7.12 -1.84
N ARG A 392 -25.58 -6.65 -1.10
CA ARG A 392 -25.02 -5.31 -1.27
C ARG A 392 -23.97 -5.31 -2.37
N ASP A 393 -24.07 -4.37 -3.32
CA ASP A 393 -23.09 -4.22 -4.39
C ASP A 393 -21.75 -3.72 -3.89
N ILE A 394 -20.68 -4.19 -4.51
CA ILE A 394 -19.33 -3.63 -4.44
C ILE A 394 -19.20 -2.65 -5.62
N VAL A 395 -19.10 -1.35 -5.33
CA VAL A 395 -19.00 -0.31 -6.37
C VAL A 395 -17.56 -0.12 -6.81
N GLN A 396 -16.64 -0.13 -5.85
CA GLN A 396 -15.21 0.02 -6.11
C GLN A 396 -14.43 -1.19 -5.61
N ARG A 397 -13.52 -1.67 -6.47
CA ARG A 397 -12.54 -2.66 -6.07
C ARG A 397 -11.56 -2.06 -5.04
N ALA A 398 -11.30 -2.78 -3.97
CA ALA A 398 -10.26 -2.49 -3.02
C ALA A 398 -9.67 -3.79 -2.47
N ASP A 399 -8.46 -4.12 -2.90
CA ASP A 399 -7.68 -5.23 -2.34
C ASP A 399 -7.27 -4.91 -0.89
N ASP A 400 -6.79 -5.91 -0.13
CA ASP A 400 -6.23 -5.65 1.20
C ASP A 400 -4.88 -4.94 1.11
N SER A 401 -4.68 -3.94 1.95
CA SER A 401 -3.37 -3.29 2.09
C SER A 401 -2.38 -4.23 2.74
N LEU A 402 -1.12 -4.12 2.34
CA LEU A 402 -0.02 -4.91 2.86
C LEU A 402 1.04 -3.97 3.42
N VAL A 403 1.40 -4.18 4.67
CA VAL A 403 2.38 -3.34 5.39
C VAL A 403 3.39 -4.20 6.13
N ARG A 404 4.47 -3.57 6.57
CA ARG A 404 5.51 -4.16 7.42
C ARG A 404 5.93 -3.15 8.50
N LEU A 405 6.29 -3.63 9.69
CA LEU A 405 6.94 -2.80 10.69
C LEU A 405 8.44 -2.68 10.39
N THR A 406 8.95 -1.47 10.50
CA THR A 406 10.38 -1.15 10.37
C THR A 406 10.80 -0.23 11.51
N PRO A 407 12.11 -0.09 11.82
CA PRO A 407 12.58 0.89 12.80
C PRO A 407 12.17 2.33 12.48
N GLY A 408 11.95 2.66 11.19
CA GLY A 408 11.51 3.99 10.73
C GLY A 408 9.99 4.19 10.78
N GLY A 409 9.20 3.18 11.14
CA GLY A 409 7.74 3.23 11.14
C GLY A 409 7.07 2.13 10.32
N ILE A 410 5.83 2.36 9.90
CA ILE A 410 5.07 1.43 9.06
C ILE A 410 5.48 1.64 7.60
N GLU A 411 5.98 0.58 6.96
CA GLU A 411 6.24 0.56 5.52
C GLU A 411 5.03 -0.01 4.78
N VAL A 412 4.45 0.75 3.86
CA VAL A 412 3.34 0.31 3.01
C VAL A 412 3.90 -0.36 1.75
N LEU A 413 3.70 -1.68 1.63
CA LEU A 413 4.12 -2.48 0.48
C LEU A 413 3.05 -2.53 -0.62
N ARG A 414 1.77 -2.44 -0.23
CA ARG A 414 0.60 -2.30 -1.10
C ARG A 414 -0.40 -1.36 -0.45
N ARG A 415 -0.74 -0.28 -1.15
CA ARG A 415 -1.70 0.72 -0.70
C ARG A 415 -3.07 0.44 -1.34
N ALA A 416 -4.06 0.09 -0.52
CA ALA A 416 -5.41 -0.26 -0.95
C ALA A 416 -6.44 0.01 0.18
N ARG A 417 -7.27 -0.95 0.60
CA ARG A 417 -8.30 -0.81 1.63
C ARG A 417 -7.74 -0.16 2.91
N GLY A 418 -8.46 0.82 3.44
CA GLY A 418 -8.11 1.57 4.66
C GLY A 418 -7.13 2.73 4.44
N TYR A 419 -6.45 2.78 3.29
CA TYR A 419 -5.54 3.86 2.91
C TYR A 419 -6.04 4.66 1.69
N VAL A 420 -6.72 3.99 0.75
CA VAL A 420 -7.24 4.62 -0.47
C VAL A 420 -8.70 5.02 -0.24
N PRO A 421 -9.12 6.22 -0.69
CA PRO A 421 -8.44 7.18 -1.54
C PRO A 421 -7.88 8.42 -0.78
N ASP A 422 -7.22 8.24 0.37
CA ASP A 422 -6.63 9.38 1.08
C ASP A 422 -5.68 10.16 0.16
N ALA A 423 -5.87 11.47 0.08
CA ALA A 423 -5.09 12.35 -0.76
C ALA A 423 -3.78 12.77 -0.08
N LEU A 424 -2.74 12.96 -0.90
CA LEU A 424 -1.51 13.64 -0.52
C LEU A 424 -1.55 15.08 -1.04
N SER A 425 -1.33 16.06 -0.15
CA SER A 425 -1.11 17.43 -0.58
C SER A 425 0.22 17.52 -1.32
N LEU A 426 0.25 18.17 -2.49
CA LEU A 426 1.49 18.39 -3.22
C LEU A 426 2.54 19.08 -2.32
N PRO A 427 3.83 18.80 -2.53
CA PRO A 427 4.90 19.43 -1.75
C PRO A 427 4.89 20.95 -1.81
N PRO A 428 5.60 21.65 -0.88
CA PRO A 428 5.74 23.11 -0.94
C PRO A 428 6.32 23.59 -2.27
N GLY A 429 5.84 24.75 -2.76
CA GLY A 429 6.26 25.35 -4.02
C GLY A 429 5.42 24.95 -5.24
N PHE A 430 4.59 23.88 -5.14
CA PHE A 430 3.63 23.56 -6.20
C PHE A 430 2.41 24.48 -6.12
N ILE A 431 2.01 25.05 -7.27
CA ILE A 431 0.80 25.86 -7.41
C ILE A 431 -0.41 25.01 -7.83
N ALA A 432 -1.60 25.62 -7.85
CA ALA A 432 -2.77 24.99 -8.45
C ALA A 432 -2.58 24.84 -9.97
N LEU A 433 -2.62 23.59 -10.43
CA LEU A 433 -2.42 23.22 -11.84
C LEU A 433 -3.70 22.63 -12.43
N PRO A 434 -3.81 22.59 -13.77
CA PRO A 434 -4.90 21.88 -14.44
C PRO A 434 -4.98 20.42 -13.99
N PRO A 435 -6.19 19.82 -13.96
CA PRO A 435 -6.35 18.41 -13.56
C PRO A 435 -5.50 17.48 -14.40
N LEU A 436 -4.82 16.52 -13.73
CA LEU A 436 -3.87 15.59 -14.33
C LEU A 436 -4.18 14.16 -13.91
N LEU A 437 -4.06 13.21 -14.86
CA LEU A 437 -4.10 11.78 -14.62
C LEU A 437 -2.74 11.15 -14.89
N ALA A 438 -2.16 10.47 -13.91
CA ALA A 438 -0.95 9.67 -14.10
C ALA A 438 -1.31 8.17 -14.14
N GLN A 439 -0.81 7.47 -15.18
CA GLN A 439 -1.24 6.10 -15.52
C GLN A 439 -0.55 5.00 -14.73
N GLY A 440 0.59 5.31 -14.08
CA GLY A 440 1.45 4.30 -13.44
C GLY A 440 2.23 3.42 -14.43
N GLY A 441 2.78 2.32 -13.91
CA GLY A 441 3.39 1.25 -14.71
C GLY A 441 2.41 0.15 -15.06
N ASP A 442 2.87 -0.90 -15.74
CA ASP A 442 2.02 -2.06 -16.07
C ASP A 442 1.97 -3.10 -14.95
N LEU A 443 3.05 -3.24 -14.16
CA LEU A 443 3.09 -4.15 -13.01
C LEU A 443 2.65 -3.43 -11.74
N LYS A 444 1.96 -4.13 -10.84
CA LYS A 444 1.44 -3.56 -9.57
C LYS A 444 0.74 -2.21 -9.80
N ASN A 445 0.04 -2.09 -10.93
CA ASN A 445 -0.51 -0.83 -11.43
C ASN A 445 -1.36 -0.12 -10.38
N THR A 446 -1.18 1.18 -10.33
CA THR A 446 -2.03 2.20 -9.73
C THR A 446 -2.12 3.36 -10.71
N PHE A 447 -3.14 4.20 -10.59
CA PHE A 447 -3.17 5.52 -11.24
C PHE A 447 -3.28 6.62 -10.18
N CYS A 448 -2.93 7.84 -10.54
CA CYS A 448 -3.02 9.00 -9.65
C CYS A 448 -3.75 10.14 -10.34
N LEU A 449 -4.77 10.69 -9.67
CA LEU A 449 -5.50 11.88 -10.12
C LEU A 449 -5.03 13.07 -9.29
N VAL A 450 -4.58 14.14 -9.97
CA VAL A 450 -4.22 15.40 -9.32
C VAL A 450 -5.26 16.46 -9.63
N ARG A 451 -5.74 17.11 -8.57
CA ARG A 451 -6.64 18.28 -8.64
C ARG A 451 -6.45 19.17 -7.41
N ASN A 452 -6.62 20.46 -7.55
CA ASN A 452 -6.62 21.44 -6.44
C ASN A 452 -5.43 21.25 -5.46
N GLY A 453 -4.22 20.98 -5.99
CA GLY A 453 -3.04 20.76 -5.16
C GLY A 453 -2.99 19.43 -4.38
N GLN A 454 -3.88 18.49 -4.69
CA GLN A 454 -3.93 17.18 -4.06
C GLN A 454 -3.76 16.05 -5.06
N ALA A 455 -2.96 15.05 -4.71
CA ALA A 455 -2.74 13.83 -5.45
C ALA A 455 -3.51 12.67 -4.78
N VAL A 456 -4.43 12.05 -5.52
CA VAL A 456 -5.27 10.93 -5.07
C VAL A 456 -4.83 9.68 -5.79
N LEU A 457 -4.13 8.78 -5.09
CA LEU A 457 -3.69 7.49 -5.64
C LEU A 457 -4.82 6.47 -5.57
N SER A 458 -4.98 5.68 -6.64
CA SER A 458 -5.94 4.57 -6.68
C SER A 458 -5.50 3.38 -5.82
N ALA A 459 -6.42 2.43 -5.61
CA ALA A 459 -6.07 1.10 -5.13
C ALA A 459 -5.21 0.35 -6.17
N HIS A 460 -4.49 -0.67 -5.71
CA HIS A 460 -3.69 -1.55 -6.53
C HIS A 460 -4.55 -2.45 -7.45
N PHE A 461 -4.21 -2.52 -8.74
CA PHE A 461 -4.91 -3.34 -9.74
C PHE A 461 -4.18 -4.65 -10.07
N GLY A 462 -2.86 -4.67 -10.04
CA GLY A 462 -2.04 -5.81 -10.47
C GLY A 462 -1.39 -5.56 -11.85
N SER A 463 -1.30 -6.60 -12.68
CA SER A 463 -0.66 -6.51 -14.00
C SER A 463 -1.66 -6.16 -15.10
N LEU A 464 -1.43 -5.05 -15.80
CA LEU A 464 -2.26 -4.62 -16.94
C LEU A 464 -2.06 -5.48 -18.20
N ALA A 465 -1.09 -6.40 -18.21
CA ALA A 465 -0.95 -7.39 -19.27
C ALA A 465 -2.19 -8.31 -19.39
N HIS A 466 -2.97 -8.43 -18.31
CA HIS A 466 -4.24 -9.16 -18.29
C HIS A 466 -5.39 -8.24 -18.65
N ARG A 467 -6.11 -8.58 -19.71
CA ARG A 467 -7.18 -7.75 -20.32
C ARG A 467 -8.28 -7.36 -19.34
N ASP A 468 -8.71 -8.30 -18.50
CA ASP A 468 -9.77 -8.10 -17.49
C ASP A 468 -9.33 -7.12 -16.40
N ILE A 469 -8.07 -7.18 -15.97
CA ILE A 469 -7.46 -6.22 -15.03
C ILE A 469 -7.38 -4.81 -15.66
N ALA A 470 -6.93 -4.73 -16.92
CA ALA A 470 -6.85 -3.46 -17.65
C ALA A 470 -8.24 -2.81 -17.83
N LEU A 471 -9.29 -3.61 -18.07
CA LEU A 471 -10.67 -3.13 -18.15
C LEU A 471 -11.19 -2.62 -16.79
N GLN A 472 -10.95 -3.35 -15.69
CA GLN A 472 -11.33 -2.89 -14.34
C GLN A 472 -10.59 -1.60 -13.95
N GLN A 473 -9.32 -1.46 -14.33
CA GLN A 473 -8.53 -0.25 -14.08
C GLN A 473 -9.10 0.94 -14.86
N GLN A 474 -9.47 0.76 -16.13
CA GLN A 474 -10.10 1.81 -16.93
C GLN A 474 -11.44 2.24 -16.32
N GLN A 475 -12.31 1.31 -15.95
CA GLN A 475 -13.58 1.61 -15.28
C GLN A 475 -13.38 2.38 -13.98
N ALA A 476 -12.36 2.02 -13.20
CA ALA A 476 -12.02 2.73 -11.98
C ALA A 476 -11.51 4.15 -12.25
N GLN A 477 -10.73 4.38 -13.31
CA GLN A 477 -10.32 5.73 -13.73
C GLN A 477 -11.53 6.61 -14.09
N GLU A 478 -12.45 6.10 -14.88
CA GLU A 478 -13.69 6.78 -15.24
C GLU A 478 -14.53 7.10 -14.00
N HIS A 479 -14.66 6.15 -13.08
CA HIS A 479 -15.37 6.37 -11.82
C HIS A 479 -14.69 7.41 -10.92
N PHE A 480 -13.35 7.40 -10.79
CA PHE A 480 -12.61 8.41 -10.03
C PHE A 480 -12.82 9.82 -10.63
N GLN A 481 -12.77 9.94 -11.96
CA GLN A 481 -13.04 11.22 -12.64
C GLN A 481 -14.44 11.72 -12.33
N HIS A 482 -15.44 10.83 -12.35
CA HIS A 482 -16.82 11.17 -11.98
C HIS A 482 -16.93 11.51 -10.49
N LEU A 483 -16.37 10.68 -9.60
CA LEU A 483 -16.44 10.83 -8.14
C LEU A 483 -15.82 12.14 -7.66
N PHE A 484 -14.68 12.52 -8.26
CA PHE A 484 -13.97 13.75 -7.91
C PHE A 484 -14.36 14.94 -8.80
N ALA A 485 -15.36 14.80 -9.68
CA ALA A 485 -15.79 15.82 -10.65
C ALA A 485 -14.57 16.44 -11.38
N CYS A 486 -13.69 15.59 -11.89
CA CYS A 486 -12.38 15.98 -12.40
C CYS A 486 -12.12 15.36 -13.77
N THR A 487 -12.10 16.19 -14.80
CA THR A 487 -11.72 15.77 -16.17
C THR A 487 -10.26 16.15 -16.41
N PRO A 488 -9.36 15.19 -16.53
CA PRO A 488 -7.94 15.47 -16.78
C PRO A 488 -7.74 16.17 -18.12
N SER A 489 -6.92 17.22 -18.13
CA SER A 489 -6.46 17.91 -19.34
C SER A 489 -5.04 17.49 -19.75
N VAL A 490 -4.35 16.77 -18.87
CA VAL A 490 -2.99 16.24 -19.08
C VAL A 490 -2.91 14.79 -18.57
N ILE A 491 -2.19 13.95 -19.29
CA ILE A 491 -1.84 12.59 -18.86
C ILE A 491 -0.33 12.49 -18.68
N ALA A 492 0.10 11.96 -17.54
CA ALA A 492 1.47 11.52 -17.31
C ALA A 492 1.54 9.99 -17.45
N ARG A 493 2.59 9.48 -18.08
CA ARG A 493 2.78 8.04 -18.28
C ARG A 493 4.25 7.63 -18.25
N ASP A 494 4.49 6.35 -18.09
CA ASP A 494 5.82 5.77 -18.24
C ASP A 494 6.31 5.91 -19.69
N ALA A 495 7.60 6.21 -19.87
CA ALA A 495 8.23 6.35 -21.17
C ALA A 495 8.33 5.01 -21.93
N HIS A 496 8.06 3.86 -21.28
CA HIS A 496 8.15 2.54 -21.92
C HIS A 496 7.08 2.35 -23.00
N PRO A 497 7.46 2.27 -24.30
CA PRO A 497 6.52 2.37 -25.43
C PRO A 497 5.55 1.18 -25.53
N ALA A 498 5.92 0.02 -24.99
CA ALA A 498 5.12 -1.20 -25.07
C ALA A 498 4.19 -1.41 -23.86
N TYR A 499 4.19 -0.52 -22.87
CA TYR A 499 3.28 -0.63 -21.76
C TYR A 499 1.82 -0.40 -22.18
N VAL A 500 0.92 -1.18 -21.62
CA VAL A 500 -0.54 -1.01 -21.84
C VAL A 500 -0.98 0.38 -21.35
N SER A 501 -0.47 0.82 -20.20
CA SER A 501 -0.70 2.15 -19.65
C SER A 501 -0.22 3.26 -20.60
N HIS A 502 0.90 3.06 -21.31
CA HIS A 502 1.40 3.98 -22.33
C HIS A 502 0.45 4.06 -23.53
N VAL A 503 -0.01 2.92 -24.03
CA VAL A 503 -0.92 2.85 -25.19
C VAL A 503 -2.30 3.42 -24.86
N GLN A 504 -2.82 3.15 -23.68
CA GLN A 504 -4.11 3.69 -23.22
C GLN A 504 -4.08 5.23 -23.18
N ALA A 505 -2.99 5.84 -22.71
CA ALA A 505 -2.84 7.29 -22.65
C ALA A 505 -3.06 8.00 -24.02
N ASN A 506 -2.65 7.38 -25.11
CA ASN A 506 -2.79 7.94 -26.47
C ASN A 506 -4.24 8.05 -26.96
N ARG A 507 -5.17 7.29 -26.37
CA ARG A 507 -6.58 7.26 -26.82
C ARG A 507 -7.39 8.48 -26.40
N HIS A 508 -6.89 9.29 -25.49
CA HIS A 508 -7.63 10.41 -24.93
C HIS A 508 -7.55 11.71 -25.75
N GLY A 509 -6.62 11.81 -26.72
CA GLY A 509 -6.47 13.01 -27.56
C GLY A 509 -6.05 14.28 -26.80
N ILE A 510 -5.54 14.13 -25.56
CA ILE A 510 -5.10 15.24 -24.71
C ILE A 510 -3.57 15.25 -24.56
N ARG A 511 -3.03 16.31 -24.00
CA ARG A 511 -1.59 16.47 -23.79
C ARG A 511 -1.01 15.32 -22.96
N VAL A 512 0.05 14.68 -23.43
CA VAL A 512 0.74 13.57 -22.75
C VAL A 512 2.16 13.99 -22.38
N ILE A 513 2.59 13.58 -21.18
CA ILE A 513 3.95 13.80 -20.65
C ILE A 513 4.57 12.43 -20.36
N ASP A 514 5.61 12.08 -21.09
CA ASP A 514 6.40 10.87 -20.84
C ASP A 514 7.40 11.10 -19.70
N VAL A 515 7.48 10.15 -18.75
CA VAL A 515 8.35 10.22 -17.58
C VAL A 515 9.21 8.96 -17.49
N LEU A 516 10.50 9.11 -17.18
CA LEU A 516 11.41 7.98 -16.98
C LEU A 516 11.06 7.21 -15.71
N HIS A 517 11.04 5.89 -15.81
CA HIS A 517 10.66 4.96 -14.75
C HIS A 517 11.38 5.21 -13.42
N HIS A 518 12.72 5.22 -13.44
CA HIS A 518 13.54 5.40 -12.24
C HIS A 518 13.52 6.82 -11.67
N HIS A 519 13.33 7.84 -12.52
CA HIS A 519 13.04 9.21 -12.06
C HIS A 519 11.75 9.23 -11.21
N THR A 520 10.76 8.51 -11.69
CA THR A 520 9.44 8.40 -11.04
C THR A 520 9.51 7.79 -9.64
N HIS A 521 10.31 6.71 -9.46
CA HIS A 521 10.50 6.13 -8.13
C HIS A 521 11.07 7.12 -7.12
N ILE A 522 12.08 7.89 -7.51
CA ILE A 522 12.69 8.88 -6.63
C ILE A 522 11.74 10.05 -6.38
N ALA A 523 11.05 10.52 -7.41
CA ALA A 523 10.08 11.63 -7.27
C ALA A 523 8.91 11.27 -6.35
N ALA A 524 8.45 10.01 -6.34
CA ALA A 524 7.44 9.53 -5.41
C ALA A 524 7.93 9.61 -3.96
N CYS A 525 9.16 9.20 -3.69
CA CYS A 525 9.79 9.32 -2.37
C CYS A 525 9.94 10.79 -1.94
N LEU A 526 10.36 11.67 -2.84
CA LEU A 526 10.46 13.11 -2.59
C LEU A 526 9.09 13.71 -2.22
N ALA A 527 8.04 13.33 -2.96
CA ALA A 527 6.68 13.83 -2.72
C ALA A 527 6.13 13.39 -1.35
N GLU A 528 6.34 12.15 -0.98
CA GLU A 528 5.96 11.60 0.33
C GLU A 528 6.60 12.39 1.48
N HIS A 529 7.90 12.70 1.34
CA HIS A 529 8.68 13.48 2.31
C HIS A 529 8.48 15.00 2.18
N ARG A 530 7.50 15.44 1.36
CA ARG A 530 7.19 16.85 1.12
C ARG A 530 8.42 17.69 0.73
N TRP A 531 9.37 17.07 -0.01
CA TRP A 531 10.53 17.78 -0.52
C TRP A 531 10.09 18.99 -1.35
N PRO A 532 10.54 20.22 -1.06
CA PRO A 532 10.06 21.40 -1.79
C PRO A 532 10.41 21.35 -3.27
N LEU A 533 9.60 22.00 -4.12
CA LEU A 533 9.87 22.11 -5.56
C LEU A 533 11.24 22.75 -5.85
N ASP A 534 11.63 23.75 -5.03
CA ASP A 534 12.91 24.46 -5.05
C ASP A 534 13.95 23.86 -4.09
N GLY A 535 13.70 22.72 -3.50
CA GLY A 535 14.55 22.03 -2.52
C GLY A 535 15.91 21.55 -3.07
N GLY A 536 16.15 21.75 -4.36
CA GLY A 536 17.40 21.36 -5.03
C GLY A 536 17.47 19.87 -5.38
N ASN A 537 18.63 19.45 -5.87
CA ASN A 537 18.87 18.07 -6.28
C ASN A 537 19.22 17.17 -5.08
N VAL A 538 18.85 15.91 -5.20
CA VAL A 538 19.25 14.82 -4.30
C VAL A 538 19.97 13.73 -5.09
N ILE A 539 20.77 12.89 -4.41
CA ILE A 539 21.25 11.64 -5.01
C ILE A 539 20.15 10.59 -4.86
N GLY A 540 19.63 10.09 -5.97
CA GLY A 540 18.65 9.01 -6.01
C GLY A 540 19.33 7.66 -6.21
N LEU A 541 19.04 6.67 -5.35
CA LEU A 541 19.35 5.28 -5.59
C LEU A 541 18.04 4.54 -5.97
N ALA A 542 17.90 4.25 -7.25
CA ALA A 542 16.72 3.56 -7.80
C ALA A 542 17.07 2.09 -8.05
N LEU A 543 16.63 1.21 -7.14
CA LEU A 543 16.96 -0.23 -7.13
C LEU A 543 15.73 -1.05 -7.48
N ASP A 544 15.72 -1.58 -8.69
CA ASP A 544 14.51 -2.21 -9.25
C ASP A 544 14.79 -3.46 -10.09
N GLY A 545 13.71 -4.10 -10.52
CA GLY A 545 13.77 -5.22 -11.46
C GLY A 545 14.17 -4.77 -12.86
N LEU A 546 13.36 -3.97 -13.51
CA LEU A 546 13.56 -3.42 -14.84
C LEU A 546 12.69 -2.19 -15.04
N GLY A 547 13.25 -1.14 -15.61
CA GLY A 547 12.51 0.05 -16.03
C GLY A 547 13.16 0.65 -17.29
N TYR A 548 12.37 1.45 -18.04
CA TYR A 548 12.82 2.09 -19.24
C TYR A 548 13.62 3.36 -18.93
N GLY A 549 14.90 3.35 -19.34
CA GLY A 549 15.85 4.41 -19.14
C GLY A 549 15.95 5.36 -20.32
N GLN A 550 17.00 6.18 -20.33
CA GLN A 550 17.29 7.11 -21.43
C GLN A 550 17.68 6.33 -22.70
N LYS A 551 17.27 6.83 -23.86
CA LYS A 551 17.64 6.28 -25.17
C LYS A 551 17.32 4.78 -25.38
N GLY A 552 16.32 4.25 -24.66
CA GLY A 552 15.94 2.86 -24.78
C GLY A 552 16.79 1.88 -23.97
N GLU A 553 17.61 2.36 -23.05
CA GLU A 553 18.34 1.51 -22.11
C GLU A 553 17.37 0.87 -21.11
N LEU A 554 17.73 -0.31 -20.62
CA LEU A 554 16.99 -0.99 -19.54
C LEU A 554 17.75 -0.80 -18.22
N TRP A 555 17.17 -0.07 -17.31
CA TRP A 555 17.72 0.26 -16.01
C TRP A 555 17.14 -0.60 -14.89
N GLY A 556 17.80 -0.62 -13.71
CA GLY A 556 17.30 -1.30 -12.53
C GLY A 556 18.24 -1.22 -11.31
N GLY A 557 19.42 -0.64 -11.43
CA GLY A 557 20.35 -0.44 -10.32
C GLY A 557 21.11 0.87 -10.49
N GLU A 558 20.38 2.02 -10.38
CA GLU A 558 20.89 3.30 -10.85
C GLU A 558 21.18 4.28 -9.70
N CYS A 559 22.25 5.07 -9.90
CA CYS A 559 22.53 6.28 -9.13
C CYS A 559 22.22 7.49 -10.00
N LEU A 560 21.38 8.39 -9.49
CA LEU A 560 20.83 9.53 -10.24
C LEU A 560 21.07 10.82 -9.48
N ASN A 561 21.34 11.92 -10.21
CA ASN A 561 21.26 13.28 -9.67
C ASN A 561 19.89 13.85 -10.09
N VAL A 562 19.00 14.09 -9.15
CA VAL A 562 17.58 14.22 -9.46
C VAL A 562 16.85 15.24 -8.60
N ASN A 563 15.91 15.96 -9.24
CA ASN A 563 14.81 16.69 -8.61
C ASN A 563 13.53 16.44 -9.41
N TYR A 564 12.41 17.14 -9.17
CA TYR A 564 11.17 16.90 -9.91
C TYR A 564 11.25 17.23 -11.40
N LEU A 565 12.18 18.10 -11.82
CA LEU A 565 12.31 18.54 -13.22
C LEU A 565 13.39 17.77 -13.99
N ARG A 566 14.48 17.39 -13.32
CA ARG A 566 15.70 16.86 -13.92
C ARG A 566 16.05 15.48 -13.38
N CYS A 567 16.58 14.64 -14.25
CA CYS A 567 17.10 13.32 -13.93
C CYS A 567 18.38 13.10 -14.77
N GLU A 568 19.52 13.12 -14.10
CA GLU A 568 20.82 12.85 -14.68
C GLU A 568 21.33 11.50 -14.20
N HIS A 569 21.72 10.64 -15.13
CA HIS A 569 22.30 9.34 -14.81
C HIS A 569 23.78 9.48 -14.43
N LEU A 570 24.16 9.02 -13.25
CA LEU A 570 25.52 9.12 -12.72
C LEU A 570 26.30 7.80 -12.78
N GLY A 571 25.61 6.67 -12.99
CA GLY A 571 26.16 5.32 -13.00
C GLY A 571 25.27 4.36 -12.19
N GLY A 572 25.85 3.25 -11.74
CA GLY A 572 25.11 2.20 -11.03
C GLY A 572 25.70 0.82 -11.25
N LEU A 573 24.85 -0.19 -11.45
CA LEU A 573 25.27 -1.52 -11.87
C LEU A 573 25.69 -1.50 -13.36
N PRO A 574 26.72 -2.26 -13.76
CA PRO A 574 27.03 -2.43 -15.17
C PRO A 574 25.93 -3.23 -15.87
N ALA A 575 25.65 -2.86 -17.13
CA ALA A 575 24.63 -3.54 -17.92
C ALA A 575 25.09 -4.93 -18.36
N VAL A 576 24.24 -5.94 -18.15
CA VAL A 576 24.45 -7.36 -18.47
C VAL A 576 23.30 -7.84 -19.35
N ALA A 577 23.57 -8.85 -20.20
CA ALA A 577 22.56 -9.42 -21.08
C ALA A 577 21.37 -10.01 -20.30
N LEU A 578 20.16 -9.85 -20.84
CA LEU A 578 18.92 -10.51 -20.41
C LEU A 578 18.57 -11.63 -21.42
N PRO A 579 19.04 -12.86 -21.24
CA PRO A 579 18.92 -13.90 -22.27
C PRO A 579 17.48 -14.39 -22.39
N GLY A 580 16.86 -14.13 -23.54
CA GLY A 580 15.47 -14.45 -23.82
C GLY A 580 14.47 -13.35 -23.34
N GLY A 581 14.94 -12.14 -23.04
CA GLY A 581 14.09 -11.03 -22.61
C GLY A 581 13.28 -11.39 -21.35
N ASP A 582 11.94 -11.42 -21.43
CA ASP A 582 11.04 -11.73 -20.31
C ASP A 582 11.28 -13.11 -19.67
N ARG A 583 11.89 -14.06 -20.39
CA ARG A 583 12.24 -15.35 -19.79
C ARG A 583 13.32 -15.22 -18.72
N ALA A 584 14.23 -14.27 -18.86
CA ALA A 584 15.25 -14.01 -17.84
C ALA A 584 14.61 -13.58 -16.50
N ALA A 585 13.48 -12.87 -16.53
CA ALA A 585 12.73 -12.51 -15.33
C ALA A 585 12.00 -13.70 -14.66
N ARG A 586 11.91 -14.85 -15.32
CA ARG A 586 11.20 -16.04 -14.82
C ARG A 586 12.11 -17.23 -14.56
N GLU A 587 13.30 -17.28 -15.16
CA GLU A 587 14.26 -18.39 -15.11
C GLU A 587 15.60 -17.89 -14.58
N PRO A 588 15.83 -17.89 -13.24
CA PRO A 588 17.00 -17.31 -12.56
C PRO A 588 18.37 -17.77 -13.11
N TRP A 589 18.46 -19.03 -13.51
CA TRP A 589 19.69 -19.61 -14.08
C TRP A 589 20.20 -18.86 -15.33
N ARG A 590 19.30 -18.23 -16.10
CA ARG A 590 19.69 -17.42 -17.27
C ARG A 590 20.46 -16.17 -16.87
N ASN A 591 20.08 -15.55 -15.78
CA ASN A 591 20.76 -14.38 -15.23
C ASN A 591 22.13 -14.77 -14.67
N LEU A 592 22.23 -15.93 -14.01
CA LEU A 592 23.50 -16.47 -13.55
C LEU A 592 24.46 -16.70 -14.72
N LEU A 593 24.00 -17.35 -15.80
CA LEU A 593 24.81 -17.55 -17.02
C LEU A 593 25.32 -16.21 -17.57
N ALA A 594 24.44 -15.21 -17.70
CA ALA A 594 24.82 -13.92 -18.25
C ALA A 594 25.83 -13.18 -17.35
N GLN A 595 25.68 -13.22 -16.03
CA GLN A 595 26.62 -12.66 -15.06
C GLN A 595 28.01 -13.33 -15.15
N TRP A 596 28.05 -14.67 -15.18
CA TRP A 596 29.31 -15.36 -15.20
C TRP A 596 30.04 -15.26 -16.56
N MET A 597 29.30 -15.27 -17.66
CA MET A 597 29.89 -14.96 -18.98
C MET A 597 30.51 -13.56 -19.04
N ALA A 598 29.92 -12.58 -18.32
CA ALA A 598 30.42 -11.21 -18.33
C ALA A 598 31.62 -10.98 -17.39
N PHE A 599 31.64 -11.65 -16.22
CA PHE A 599 32.56 -11.29 -15.13
C PHE A 599 33.42 -12.43 -14.59
N VAL A 600 33.19 -13.67 -14.98
CA VAL A 600 33.90 -14.86 -14.42
C VAL A 600 34.54 -15.66 -15.54
N PRO A 601 35.78 -15.32 -15.98
CA PRO A 601 36.48 -16.12 -16.98
C PRO A 601 36.66 -17.58 -16.53
N GLY A 602 36.36 -18.52 -17.41
CA GLY A 602 36.49 -19.96 -17.12
C GLY A 602 35.45 -20.51 -16.14
N TRP A 603 34.31 -19.86 -16.03
CA TRP A 603 33.21 -20.23 -15.12
C TRP A 603 32.76 -21.69 -15.28
N GLU A 604 32.91 -22.27 -16.47
CA GLU A 604 32.51 -23.66 -16.75
C GLU A 604 33.31 -24.68 -15.92
N GLN A 605 34.46 -24.29 -15.38
CA GLN A 605 35.33 -25.14 -14.58
C GLN A 605 35.06 -25.05 -13.08
N LEU A 606 34.14 -24.16 -12.66
CA LEU A 606 33.78 -23.98 -11.24
C LEU A 606 32.95 -25.16 -10.72
N PRO A 607 33.20 -25.64 -9.51
CA PRO A 607 32.33 -26.63 -8.86
C PRO A 607 30.86 -26.22 -8.82
N GLU A 608 30.61 -24.92 -8.59
CA GLU A 608 29.27 -24.33 -8.54
C GLU A 608 28.57 -24.29 -9.91
N ALA A 609 29.30 -24.47 -11.02
CA ALA A 609 28.74 -24.46 -12.36
C ALA A 609 27.92 -25.71 -12.71
N GLN A 610 28.03 -26.81 -11.95
CA GLN A 610 27.40 -28.09 -12.30
C GLN A 610 25.90 -27.97 -12.56
N ALA A 611 25.15 -27.21 -11.70
CA ALA A 611 23.71 -26.98 -11.88
C ALA A 611 23.45 -26.20 -13.17
N LEU A 612 24.26 -25.17 -13.47
CA LEU A 612 24.16 -24.36 -14.67
C LEU A 612 24.48 -25.15 -15.96
N LEU A 613 25.46 -26.03 -15.89
CA LEU A 613 25.87 -26.89 -17.01
C LEU A 613 24.80 -27.94 -17.39
N ALA A 614 23.87 -28.25 -16.48
CA ALA A 614 22.72 -29.14 -16.76
C ALA A 614 21.65 -28.47 -17.64
N HIS A 615 21.65 -27.14 -17.75
CA HIS A 615 20.73 -26.39 -18.62
C HIS A 615 21.27 -26.29 -20.06
N PRO A 616 20.45 -25.92 -21.04
CA PRO A 616 20.87 -25.71 -22.44
C PRO A 616 21.67 -24.41 -22.59
N TRP A 617 22.79 -24.29 -21.92
CA TRP A 617 23.57 -23.06 -21.82
C TRP A 617 24.34 -22.70 -23.10
N GLN A 618 24.85 -23.72 -23.90
CA GLN A 618 25.63 -23.42 -25.11
C GLN A 618 24.85 -22.66 -26.19
N PRO A 619 23.60 -23.03 -26.56
CA PRO A 619 22.81 -22.23 -27.47
C PRO A 619 22.54 -20.82 -26.93
N LEU A 620 22.30 -20.70 -25.60
CA LEU A 620 22.03 -19.43 -24.97
C LEU A 620 23.25 -18.53 -24.92
N SER A 621 24.46 -19.10 -24.68
CA SER A 621 25.74 -18.36 -24.72
C SER A 621 26.00 -17.78 -26.11
N LYS A 622 25.72 -18.55 -27.17
CA LYS A 622 25.82 -18.07 -28.57
C LYS A 622 24.82 -16.92 -28.84
N ALA A 623 23.62 -17.03 -28.34
CA ALA A 623 22.59 -15.98 -28.47
C ALA A 623 23.00 -14.69 -27.72
N ILE A 624 23.57 -14.82 -26.51
CA ILE A 624 24.13 -13.70 -25.74
C ILE A 624 25.25 -13.01 -26.53
N ALA A 625 26.25 -13.79 -27.03
CA ALA A 625 27.36 -13.25 -27.79
C ALA A 625 26.93 -12.55 -29.08
N ALA A 626 25.90 -13.08 -29.74
CA ALA A 626 25.29 -12.50 -30.95
C ALA A 626 24.26 -11.42 -30.67
N ARG A 627 23.97 -11.11 -29.41
CA ARG A 627 22.90 -10.16 -28.96
C ARG A 627 21.48 -10.51 -29.49
N ILE A 628 21.23 -11.80 -29.73
CA ILE A 628 19.91 -12.25 -30.21
C ILE A 628 18.98 -12.39 -29.01
N ASN A 629 17.87 -11.64 -29.00
CA ASN A 629 16.90 -11.58 -27.91
C ASN A 629 17.55 -11.54 -26.52
N SER A 630 18.61 -10.74 -26.40
CA SER A 630 19.43 -10.59 -25.19
C SER A 630 19.78 -9.11 -24.97
N PRO A 631 18.78 -8.23 -24.74
CA PRO A 631 19.06 -6.82 -24.49
C PRO A 631 19.94 -6.67 -23.23
N LEU A 632 20.68 -5.57 -23.13
CA LEU A 632 21.50 -5.24 -21.96
C LEU A 632 20.65 -4.50 -20.92
N ALA A 633 20.82 -4.86 -19.64
CA ALA A 633 20.15 -4.20 -18.51
C ALA A 633 21.04 -4.13 -17.27
N SER A 634 20.98 -3.03 -16.55
CA SER A 634 21.63 -2.81 -15.26
C SER A 634 20.75 -3.25 -14.06
N SER A 635 20.03 -4.36 -14.23
CA SER A 635 18.98 -4.82 -13.31
C SER A 635 19.50 -5.34 -11.96
N CYS A 636 19.15 -4.66 -10.88
CA CYS A 636 19.42 -5.11 -9.51
C CYS A 636 18.63 -6.39 -9.18
N GLY A 637 17.37 -6.47 -9.57
CA GLY A 637 16.54 -7.67 -9.35
C GLY A 637 17.08 -8.91 -10.05
N ARG A 638 17.62 -8.79 -11.26
CA ARG A 638 18.22 -9.91 -11.99
C ARG A 638 19.57 -10.35 -11.39
N LEU A 639 20.28 -9.44 -10.73
CA LEU A 639 21.47 -9.79 -9.95
C LEU A 639 21.09 -10.64 -8.72
N PHE A 640 20.01 -10.31 -8.03
CA PHE A 640 19.45 -11.16 -6.96
C PHE A 640 19.11 -12.55 -7.46
N ASP A 641 18.45 -12.67 -8.61
CA ASP A 641 18.11 -13.95 -9.21
C ASP A 641 19.35 -14.78 -9.54
N ALA A 642 20.41 -14.14 -10.07
CA ALA A 642 21.68 -14.79 -10.39
C ALA A 642 22.37 -15.36 -9.13
N VAL A 643 22.46 -14.57 -8.06
CA VAL A 643 23.07 -15.01 -6.79
C VAL A 643 22.23 -16.11 -6.14
N ALA A 644 20.91 -16.00 -6.17
CA ALA A 644 20.03 -17.05 -5.65
C ALA A 644 20.20 -18.38 -6.44
N ALA A 645 20.34 -18.30 -7.76
CA ALA A 645 20.63 -19.47 -8.59
C ALA A 645 22.01 -20.08 -8.29
N ALA A 646 23.04 -19.26 -8.10
CA ALA A 646 24.38 -19.71 -7.73
C ALA A 646 24.42 -20.45 -6.37
N LEU A 647 23.55 -20.07 -5.44
CA LEU A 647 23.42 -20.72 -4.12
C LEU A 647 22.40 -21.87 -4.09
N GLY A 648 21.75 -22.17 -5.23
CA GLY A 648 20.76 -23.24 -5.32
C GLY A 648 19.48 -23.00 -4.53
N CYS A 649 19.20 -21.75 -4.10
CA CYS A 649 17.96 -21.40 -3.39
C CYS A 649 16.86 -20.85 -4.33
N ALA A 650 17.17 -20.53 -5.58
CA ALA A 650 16.20 -20.17 -6.58
C ALA A 650 15.51 -21.40 -7.16
N PRO A 651 14.19 -21.38 -7.44
CA PRO A 651 13.55 -22.42 -8.22
C PRO A 651 14.01 -22.32 -9.69
N GLU A 652 13.87 -23.42 -10.43
CA GLU A 652 14.18 -23.45 -11.87
C GLU A 652 13.39 -22.39 -12.65
N LYS A 653 12.12 -22.25 -12.29
CA LYS A 653 11.21 -21.24 -12.82
C LYS A 653 10.42 -20.60 -11.70
N LEU A 654 10.45 -19.27 -11.64
CA LEU A 654 9.68 -18.49 -10.65
C LEU A 654 8.18 -18.67 -10.84
N SER A 655 7.46 -18.88 -9.76
CA SER A 655 6.01 -18.92 -9.75
C SER A 655 5.37 -17.55 -9.42
N TRP A 656 6.19 -16.61 -8.94
CA TRP A 656 5.78 -15.22 -8.68
C TRP A 656 7.02 -14.31 -8.71
N GLU A 657 6.80 -13.03 -8.97
CA GLU A 657 7.83 -11.99 -9.05
C GLU A 657 8.56 -11.81 -7.71
N GLY A 658 9.89 -11.89 -7.73
CA GLY A 658 10.76 -11.73 -6.54
C GLY A 658 10.91 -13.00 -5.68
N GLU A 659 10.39 -14.16 -6.10
CA GLU A 659 10.50 -15.42 -5.34
C GLU A 659 11.94 -15.78 -4.98
N ALA A 660 12.85 -15.72 -5.94
CA ALA A 660 14.26 -16.02 -5.73
C ALA A 660 14.92 -15.04 -4.74
N ALA A 661 14.63 -13.74 -4.88
CA ALA A 661 15.14 -12.71 -3.98
C ALA A 661 14.65 -12.87 -2.54
N CYS A 662 13.38 -13.22 -2.35
CA CYS A 662 12.82 -13.48 -1.01
C CYS A 662 13.47 -14.72 -0.36
N ARG A 663 13.66 -15.82 -1.11
CA ARG A 663 14.36 -17.02 -0.60
C ARG A 663 15.82 -16.74 -0.26
N LEU A 664 16.49 -15.92 -1.07
CA LEU A 664 17.87 -15.49 -0.83
C LEU A 664 17.96 -14.63 0.44
N GLU A 665 16.97 -13.75 0.69
CA GLU A 665 16.90 -12.93 1.90
C GLU A 665 16.72 -13.80 3.16
N VAL A 666 15.83 -14.79 3.12
CA VAL A 666 15.66 -15.76 4.22
C VAL A 666 16.95 -16.47 4.53
N LEU A 667 17.66 -16.92 3.49
CA LEU A 667 18.96 -17.58 3.64
C LEU A 667 20.01 -16.65 4.27
N ALA A 668 20.09 -15.40 3.81
CA ALA A 668 21.01 -14.38 4.30
C ALA A 668 20.79 -14.01 5.77
N ARG A 669 19.53 -13.92 6.22
CA ARG A 669 19.20 -13.60 7.61
C ARG A 669 19.72 -14.61 8.63
N ARG A 670 19.92 -15.87 8.22
CA ARG A 670 20.49 -16.92 9.08
C ARG A 670 21.95 -16.68 9.47
N ALA A 671 22.68 -15.86 8.68
CA ALA A 671 24.06 -15.48 8.93
C ALA A 671 24.24 -13.97 9.15
N TYR A 672 23.19 -13.30 9.68
CA TYR A 672 23.23 -11.86 9.90
C TYR A 672 24.43 -11.42 10.73
N GLY A 673 25.17 -10.43 10.23
CA GLY A 673 26.33 -9.84 10.91
C GLY A 673 27.64 -10.63 10.79
N VAL A 674 27.69 -11.68 9.96
CA VAL A 674 28.95 -12.39 9.69
C VAL A 674 29.96 -11.44 9.04
N LYS A 675 31.24 -11.52 9.44
CA LYS A 675 32.33 -10.78 8.79
C LYS A 675 32.77 -11.52 7.53
N HIS A 676 32.92 -10.80 6.44
CA HIS A 676 33.29 -11.37 5.13
C HIS A 676 34.29 -10.48 4.38
N PRO A 677 35.11 -11.04 3.47
CA PRO A 677 36.08 -10.29 2.66
C PRO A 677 35.47 -9.71 1.37
N VAL A 678 34.20 -9.99 1.08
CA VAL A 678 33.54 -9.63 -0.18
C VAL A 678 33.26 -8.13 -0.23
N THR A 679 33.69 -7.47 -1.29
CA THR A 679 33.49 -6.03 -1.53
C THR A 679 32.89 -5.80 -2.92
N LEU A 680 32.30 -4.64 -3.12
CA LEU A 680 31.78 -4.18 -4.41
C LEU A 680 32.33 -2.76 -4.66
N PRO A 681 33.59 -2.63 -5.15
CA PRO A 681 34.25 -1.35 -5.32
C PRO A 681 33.72 -0.55 -6.51
N LEU A 682 34.13 0.73 -6.61
CA LEU A 682 33.74 1.63 -7.70
C LEU A 682 34.73 1.56 -8.86
N ILE A 683 34.20 1.57 -10.08
CA ILE A 683 34.96 1.78 -11.32
C ILE A 683 34.50 3.11 -11.94
N HIS A 684 35.46 3.96 -12.28
CA HIS A 684 35.21 5.22 -12.98
C HIS A 684 35.42 5.02 -14.50
N ALA A 685 34.40 5.36 -15.28
CA ALA A 685 34.41 5.31 -16.73
C ALA A 685 33.89 6.62 -17.32
N ASP A 686 34.08 6.84 -18.62
CA ASP A 686 33.63 8.06 -19.31
C ASP A 686 32.11 8.33 -19.17
N LYS A 687 31.33 7.25 -19.05
CA LYS A 687 29.86 7.32 -18.97
C LYS A 687 29.29 7.37 -17.54
N GLY A 688 30.14 7.37 -16.51
CA GLY A 688 29.70 7.40 -15.12
C GLY A 688 30.55 6.56 -14.18
N THR A 689 30.07 6.38 -12.97
CA THR A 689 30.72 5.56 -11.93
C THR A 689 29.89 4.30 -11.70
N PHE A 690 30.52 3.14 -11.83
CA PHE A 690 29.84 1.84 -11.77
C PHE A 690 30.39 0.97 -10.65
N LEU A 691 29.61 -0.03 -10.22
CA LEU A 691 30.00 -1.04 -9.26
C LEU A 691 30.76 -2.18 -9.97
N ASP A 692 31.93 -2.62 -9.41
CA ASP A 692 32.76 -3.66 -10.02
C ASP A 692 32.27 -5.07 -9.68
N LEU A 693 31.41 -5.61 -10.54
CA LEU A 693 30.91 -6.97 -10.41
C LEU A 693 31.97 -8.05 -10.67
N ALA A 694 33.06 -7.75 -11.39
CA ALA A 694 34.13 -8.73 -11.60
C ALA A 694 34.88 -9.00 -10.29
N VAL A 695 35.25 -7.95 -9.55
CA VAL A 695 35.85 -8.07 -8.21
C VAL A 695 34.90 -8.75 -7.23
N PHE A 696 33.63 -8.39 -7.27
CA PHE A 696 32.61 -9.03 -6.42
C PHE A 696 32.55 -10.55 -6.66
N TRP A 697 32.32 -10.99 -7.90
CA TRP A 697 32.23 -12.41 -8.20
C TRP A 697 33.51 -13.18 -7.89
N GLN A 698 34.70 -12.60 -8.19
CA GLN A 698 35.97 -13.20 -7.86
C GLN A 698 36.12 -13.46 -6.35
N GLN A 699 35.88 -12.46 -5.52
CA GLN A 699 36.01 -12.59 -4.07
C GLN A 699 34.93 -13.52 -3.49
N TRP A 700 33.69 -13.41 -3.97
CA TRP A 700 32.57 -14.18 -3.49
C TRP A 700 32.68 -15.67 -3.80
N LEU A 701 33.19 -16.03 -4.97
CA LEU A 701 33.48 -17.44 -5.37
C LEU A 701 34.68 -18.02 -4.65
N ALA A 702 35.73 -17.23 -4.43
CA ALA A 702 36.94 -17.69 -3.75
C ALA A 702 36.73 -17.87 -2.23
N TRP A 703 35.73 -17.20 -1.64
CA TRP A 703 35.51 -17.26 -0.20
C TRP A 703 34.83 -18.58 0.21
N GLN A 704 35.56 -19.40 1.00
CA GLN A 704 35.07 -20.67 1.52
C GLN A 704 34.11 -20.40 2.70
N ALA A 705 32.80 -20.38 2.42
CA ALA A 705 31.75 -20.05 3.38
C ALA A 705 30.48 -20.85 3.07
N THR A 706 29.59 -20.91 4.06
CA THR A 706 28.27 -21.53 3.90
C THR A 706 27.37 -20.73 2.95
N PRO A 707 26.37 -21.34 2.33
CA PRO A 707 25.42 -20.61 1.49
C PRO A 707 24.76 -19.43 2.19
N ALA A 708 24.46 -19.53 3.50
CA ALA A 708 23.88 -18.45 4.29
C ALA A 708 24.84 -17.26 4.45
N GLU A 709 26.10 -17.52 4.75
CA GLU A 709 27.13 -16.50 4.87
C GLU A 709 27.38 -15.80 3.53
N ARG A 710 27.47 -16.55 2.42
CA ARG A 710 27.62 -16.00 1.07
C ARG A 710 26.39 -15.16 0.68
N ALA A 711 25.18 -15.57 1.05
CA ALA A 711 23.96 -14.80 0.83
C ALA A 711 23.97 -13.47 1.60
N PHE A 712 24.40 -13.49 2.88
CA PHE A 712 24.55 -12.26 3.67
C PHE A 712 25.62 -11.34 3.09
N ALA A 713 26.79 -11.88 2.73
CA ALA A 713 27.89 -11.12 2.15
C ALA A 713 27.48 -10.39 0.85
N PHE A 714 26.63 -11.01 0.03
CA PHE A 714 26.07 -10.36 -1.16
C PHE A 714 25.23 -9.14 -0.78
N HIS A 715 24.27 -9.28 0.14
CA HIS A 715 23.40 -8.17 0.57
C HIS A 715 24.22 -7.02 1.18
N ASP A 716 25.19 -7.34 2.03
CA ASP A 716 26.04 -6.33 2.67
C ASP A 716 26.96 -5.64 1.67
N ALA A 717 27.66 -6.39 0.81
CA ALA A 717 28.53 -5.82 -0.23
C ALA A 717 27.75 -4.92 -1.20
N LEU A 718 26.53 -5.32 -1.58
CA LEU A 718 25.67 -4.51 -2.45
C LEU A 718 25.26 -3.19 -1.75
N ALA A 719 24.87 -3.26 -0.48
CA ALA A 719 24.52 -2.08 0.31
C ALA A 719 25.71 -1.13 0.47
N GLN A 720 26.90 -1.67 0.82
CA GLN A 720 28.12 -0.87 0.97
C GLN A 720 28.55 -0.24 -0.36
N GLY A 721 28.48 -0.99 -1.47
CA GLY A 721 28.80 -0.50 -2.81
C GLY A 721 27.92 0.67 -3.24
N PHE A 722 26.59 0.55 -3.12
CA PHE A 722 25.67 1.65 -3.43
C PHE A 722 25.84 2.84 -2.47
N ALA A 723 26.12 2.59 -1.19
CA ALA A 723 26.39 3.66 -0.24
C ALA A 723 27.69 4.40 -0.59
N ALA A 724 28.75 3.70 -0.99
CA ALA A 724 29.99 4.31 -1.46
C ALA A 724 29.76 5.16 -2.71
N LEU A 725 28.97 4.65 -3.67
CA LEU A 725 28.59 5.35 -4.90
C LEU A 725 27.81 6.63 -4.57
N ALA A 726 26.82 6.55 -3.70
CA ALA A 726 26.06 7.72 -3.27
C ALA A 726 26.94 8.77 -2.58
N ARG A 727 27.81 8.37 -1.65
CA ARG A 727 28.75 9.29 -0.96
C ARG A 727 29.72 9.96 -1.94
N TYR A 728 30.24 9.22 -2.91
CA TYR A 728 31.11 9.78 -3.94
C TYR A 728 30.41 10.91 -4.70
N HIS A 729 29.16 10.67 -5.13
CA HIS A 729 28.40 11.68 -5.86
C HIS A 729 27.87 12.80 -4.96
N CYS A 730 27.51 12.54 -3.71
CA CYS A 730 27.21 13.58 -2.71
C CYS A 730 28.37 14.56 -2.54
N THR A 731 29.61 14.04 -2.46
CA THR A 731 30.82 14.87 -2.35
C THR A 731 31.02 15.74 -3.59
N LYS A 732 30.79 15.18 -4.80
CA LYS A 732 30.92 15.90 -6.07
C LYS A 732 29.86 16.98 -6.30
N THR A 733 28.63 16.72 -5.92
CA THR A 733 27.49 17.64 -6.17
C THR A 733 27.25 18.61 -5.01
N GLY A 734 27.86 18.38 -3.84
CA GLY A 734 27.63 19.17 -2.62
C GLY A 734 26.32 18.85 -1.90
N THR A 735 25.50 17.93 -2.40
CA THR A 735 24.27 17.50 -1.72
C THR A 735 24.56 16.56 -0.55
N ARG A 736 23.71 16.55 0.47
CA ARG A 736 23.80 15.65 1.64
C ARG A 736 22.59 14.73 1.76
N THR A 737 21.65 14.82 0.83
CA THR A 737 20.41 14.07 0.84
C THR A 737 20.44 12.95 -0.20
N VAL A 738 20.07 11.74 0.25
CA VAL A 738 19.94 10.54 -0.59
C VAL A 738 18.49 10.08 -0.52
N ALA A 739 17.84 9.92 -1.67
CA ALA A 739 16.48 9.38 -1.77
C ALA A 739 16.53 7.96 -2.36
N LEU A 740 15.77 7.04 -1.77
CA LEU A 740 15.72 5.65 -2.17
C LEU A 740 14.40 5.35 -2.89
N GLY A 741 14.43 4.45 -3.90
CA GLY A 741 13.23 4.00 -4.62
C GLY A 741 13.47 2.71 -5.38
N GLY A 742 12.40 2.09 -5.87
CA GLY A 742 12.43 0.83 -6.63
C GLY A 742 12.06 -0.40 -5.82
N GLY A 743 11.55 -1.43 -6.52
CA GLY A 743 10.94 -2.62 -5.92
C GLY A 743 11.92 -3.51 -5.14
N VAL A 744 13.22 -3.42 -5.39
CA VAL A 744 14.25 -4.17 -4.65
C VAL A 744 14.34 -3.73 -3.18
N LEU A 745 13.91 -2.51 -2.85
CA LEU A 745 13.86 -2.02 -1.46
C LEU A 745 12.81 -2.74 -0.58
N HIS A 746 11.94 -3.56 -1.15
CA HIS A 746 11.10 -4.48 -0.39
C HIS A 746 11.91 -5.60 0.30
N ASN A 747 13.17 -5.81 -0.08
CA ASN A 747 14.10 -6.66 0.66
C ASN A 747 14.50 -5.95 1.97
N ARG A 748 14.03 -6.49 3.10
CA ARG A 748 14.20 -5.89 4.44
C ARG A 748 15.66 -5.79 4.84
N LEU A 749 16.43 -6.85 4.54
CA LEU A 749 17.85 -6.91 4.89
C LEU A 749 18.66 -5.87 4.10
N LEU A 750 18.49 -5.80 2.79
CA LEU A 750 19.18 -4.80 1.96
C LEU A 750 18.80 -3.38 2.38
N ARG A 751 17.51 -3.10 2.57
CA ARG A 751 17.01 -1.80 3.00
C ARG A 751 17.66 -1.33 4.31
N GLN A 752 17.75 -2.22 5.32
CA GLN A 752 18.38 -1.92 6.60
C GLN A 752 19.87 -1.68 6.43
N ARG A 753 20.59 -2.58 5.74
CA ARG A 753 22.04 -2.47 5.53
C ARG A 753 22.42 -1.20 4.75
N LEU A 754 21.59 -0.84 3.75
CA LEU A 754 21.79 0.36 2.95
C LEU A 754 21.58 1.64 3.80
N TYR A 755 20.53 1.67 4.63
CA TYR A 755 20.28 2.77 5.55
C TYR A 755 21.45 2.96 6.53
N ASP A 756 21.89 1.89 7.18
CA ASP A 756 23.02 1.91 8.10
C ASP A 756 24.31 2.40 7.40
N ALA A 757 24.55 1.89 6.18
CA ALA A 757 25.73 2.26 5.40
C ALA A 757 25.70 3.72 4.90
N LEU A 758 24.55 4.33 4.70
CA LEU A 758 24.41 5.73 4.26
C LEU A 758 24.60 6.75 5.39
N THR A 759 24.49 6.33 6.65
CA THR A 759 24.73 7.24 7.79
C THR A 759 26.14 7.86 7.72
N PRO A 760 26.35 9.21 7.93
CA PRO A 760 25.39 10.19 8.49
C PRO A 760 24.68 11.08 7.43
N LEU A 761 24.47 10.62 6.21
CA LEU A 761 23.72 11.37 5.20
C LEU A 761 22.23 11.45 5.59
N HIS A 762 21.53 12.45 5.09
CA HIS A 762 20.07 12.53 5.22
C HIS A 762 19.43 11.57 4.22
N VAL A 763 18.78 10.51 4.72
CA VAL A 763 18.23 9.44 3.88
C VAL A 763 16.70 9.51 3.86
N LEU A 764 16.13 9.70 2.69
CA LEU A 764 14.69 9.64 2.44
C LEU A 764 14.33 8.22 1.96
N MET A 765 13.45 7.54 2.69
CA MET A 765 12.97 6.18 2.34
C MET A 765 11.45 6.16 2.25
N PRO A 766 10.86 5.51 1.24
CA PRO A 766 9.41 5.34 1.15
C PRO A 766 8.86 4.58 2.35
N LEU A 767 7.76 5.08 2.94
CA LEU A 767 7.02 4.49 4.06
C LEU A 767 5.52 4.42 3.76
N ASP A 768 4.87 5.55 3.48
CA ASP A 768 3.42 5.65 3.26
C ASP A 768 3.00 5.26 1.84
N TYR A 769 3.94 5.30 0.89
CA TYR A 769 3.74 4.89 -0.50
C TYR A 769 4.70 3.75 -0.86
N PRO A 770 4.25 2.75 -1.67
CA PRO A 770 5.11 1.65 -2.06
C PRO A 770 6.40 2.10 -2.76
N ALA A 771 7.55 1.57 -2.32
CA ALA A 771 8.85 1.86 -2.94
C ALA A 771 8.93 1.40 -4.41
N GLY A 772 8.21 0.31 -4.76
CA GLY A 772 8.15 -0.24 -6.13
C GLY A 772 7.03 0.39 -6.97
N ASP A 773 6.63 -0.30 -8.04
CA ASP A 773 5.71 0.18 -9.09
C ASP A 773 4.35 0.70 -8.59
N GLY A 774 3.89 0.22 -7.42
CA GLY A 774 2.68 0.75 -6.79
C GLY A 774 2.75 2.24 -6.41
N GLY A 775 3.94 2.84 -6.35
CA GLY A 775 4.16 4.27 -6.12
C GLY A 775 4.39 5.11 -7.38
N LEU A 776 4.58 4.46 -8.56
CA LEU A 776 4.95 5.15 -9.80
C LEU A 776 3.97 6.26 -10.20
N ALA A 777 2.68 6.03 -10.09
CA ALA A 777 1.68 7.00 -10.50
C ALA A 777 1.79 8.32 -9.71
N LEU A 778 2.17 8.28 -8.42
CA LEU A 778 2.45 9.48 -7.63
C LEU A 778 3.66 10.24 -8.17
N GLY A 779 4.77 9.54 -8.43
CA GLY A 779 5.98 10.17 -8.97
C GLY A 779 5.77 10.76 -10.37
N GLN A 780 5.04 10.06 -11.26
CA GLN A 780 4.64 10.60 -12.57
C GLN A 780 3.83 11.88 -12.41
N ALA A 781 2.88 11.89 -11.47
CA ALA A 781 2.02 13.03 -11.20
C ALA A 781 2.83 14.27 -10.79
N VAL A 782 3.73 14.16 -9.81
CA VAL A 782 4.51 15.30 -9.31
C VAL A 782 5.53 15.81 -10.33
N ILE A 783 6.17 14.92 -11.11
CA ILE A 783 7.06 15.31 -12.19
C ILE A 783 6.31 16.09 -13.27
N ALA A 784 5.13 15.60 -13.66
CA ALA A 784 4.32 16.27 -14.67
C ALA A 784 3.82 17.64 -14.16
N CYS A 785 3.41 17.76 -12.92
CA CYS A 785 3.05 19.02 -12.28
C CYS A 785 4.22 20.01 -12.30
N ALA A 786 5.42 19.59 -11.90
CA ALA A 786 6.61 20.44 -11.93
C ALA A 786 6.93 20.95 -13.34
N ARG A 787 6.88 20.07 -14.35
CA ARG A 787 7.12 20.44 -15.76
C ARG A 787 6.07 21.40 -16.32
N LEU A 788 4.80 21.25 -15.92
CA LEU A 788 3.73 22.17 -16.33
C LEU A 788 3.95 23.55 -15.72
N GLN A 789 4.31 23.62 -14.44
CA GLN A 789 4.57 24.88 -13.75
C GLN A 789 5.78 25.62 -14.36
N SER A 790 6.87 24.91 -14.64
CA SER A 790 8.07 25.54 -15.24
C SER A 790 7.82 26.10 -16.64
N VAL A 791 6.85 25.57 -17.40
CA VAL A 791 6.47 26.11 -18.73
C VAL A 791 5.60 27.36 -18.57
N SER A 792 4.70 27.41 -17.59
CA SER A 792 3.86 28.59 -17.32
C SER A 792 4.70 29.79 -16.85
N GLU A 793 5.71 29.58 -16.03
CA GLU A 793 6.64 30.62 -15.56
C GLU A 793 7.50 31.24 -16.69
N LEU A 794 7.70 30.52 -17.81
CA LEU A 794 8.44 31.01 -19.00
C LEU A 794 7.53 31.78 -19.99
N THR A 795 6.20 31.69 -19.81
CA THR A 795 5.20 32.33 -20.69
C THR A 795 4.56 33.56 -20.05
N GLU A 796 4.78 33.85 -18.79
CA GLU A 796 4.50 35.11 -18.08
C GLU A 796 5.72 36.04 -18.12
#